data_0c9291a3baf9886598fc360a4e896e8d
#
_entry.id   0c9291a3baf9886598fc360a4e896e8d
#
_cell.length_a   1.000
_cell.length_b   1.000
_cell.length_c   1.000
_cell.angle_alpha   90.00
_cell.angle_beta   90.00
_cell.angle_gamma   90.00
#
_symmetry.space_group_name_H-M   'P 1'
#
loop_
_entity.id
_entity.type
_entity.pdbx_description
1 polymer ?
#
loop_
_entity_poly.entity_id
_entity_poly.type
_entity_poly.pdbx_seq_one_letter_code
_entity_poly.pdbx_strand_id
1 'polypeptide(L)'
;MLTPVACMVGMLCLFVQASRDALPPMSKEKASIFSDLSPAELRAVRTFLMSRPELGLQPSKGGSLAKNSLFLIEMLPPKKNQALCHLASSTWPPRRRARAVVFFGAGTKPNITEYIVGPLPVPTFYRPSGQPVDFTTRPMTQLEYKLVFDKLAELLAPLNQFLKDVSGFGLKDCHDQCLTFTDIAPRGLASGERRTWIIVQRAIEGFFLHPVGLEVLINHRELDPVQWSIETVWYNGQYFGTPRELAQQYAQGKVPIVKLVSHPDQTLFSSFVPRGQFNAGPPTNMHGTKVCEPQGCRYSVHGNLVEYSGWSLAFRLRTSTGLQLFDVRFNGERIAYEMSVQEAIAFYGGNSPAAMQTKYIDVGWGMGSVTHELAPGIDCPETATFIDAYHHYDADAPVRYPRAICIFELPTGVPLRRHFDNNFQGGSTFYAGLEGHALVIRTTSTVYNYDYIWDFLLFPNGVLETKVHATGYVHASFYTPEGIHYGTRLHTHLLGNIHTHLVHYKIDLDVAGTANSFETVDIAFENISLPWQPSHRLVQPRLKREPRLRERQATFPIGKPLPRYFLISNPSQKNRWDHPRSYRIQLNSHAGLVLPRNWKEENGVPWSRYHMAVTQHHENEGVSSSLYIQNDPWHPSVSFENFLRNDESIDKQDLVAWVTVGFLHIPHSEDIPNTATPGNVVGFLLRPFNFFDEDPSVASRRTIIVRPKEAGSGNGVQIQRWTPESPGHCVTKEPFSYNGTYSPI
;
A
#
# COMPACT_ATOMS: atom_id res chain seq x y z
N MET A 1 -17.96 -31.06 -31.67
CA MET A 1 -18.58 -29.95 -32.40
C MET A 1 -18.93 -28.81 -31.46
N LEU A 2 -17.93 -28.09 -30.92
CA LEU A 2 -18.13 -26.94 -30.03
C LEU A 2 -17.05 -25.83 -30.24
N THR A 3 -16.47 -25.80 -31.45
CA THR A 3 -15.32 -24.92 -31.74
C THR A 3 -15.60 -23.66 -32.60
N PRO A 4 -16.75 -23.44 -33.24
CA PRO A 4 -16.93 -22.20 -34.02
C PRO A 4 -17.50 -21.02 -33.20
N VAL A 5 -18.26 -21.25 -32.12
CA VAL A 5 -18.91 -20.17 -31.35
C VAL A 5 -17.93 -19.38 -30.50
N ALA A 6 -16.92 -20.02 -29.94
CA ALA A 6 -15.90 -19.34 -29.12
C ALA A 6 -14.98 -18.41 -29.95
N CYS A 7 -14.69 -18.78 -31.20
CA CYS A 7 -13.93 -17.93 -32.13
C CYS A 7 -14.73 -16.71 -32.64
N MET A 8 -16.04 -16.87 -32.87
CA MET A 8 -16.88 -15.74 -33.28
C MET A 8 -17.09 -14.72 -32.17
N VAL A 9 -17.23 -15.15 -30.92
CA VAL A 9 -17.35 -14.24 -29.76
C VAL A 9 -16.03 -13.48 -29.52
N GLY A 10 -14.88 -14.14 -29.69
CA GLY A 10 -13.58 -13.47 -29.61
C GLY A 10 -13.35 -12.43 -30.72
N MET A 11 -13.81 -12.71 -31.96
CA MET A 11 -13.76 -11.75 -33.06
C MET A 11 -14.74 -10.58 -32.88
N LEU A 12 -15.96 -10.80 -32.35
CA LEU A 12 -16.91 -9.73 -32.08
C LEU A 12 -16.40 -8.75 -31.01
N CYS A 13 -15.71 -9.25 -29.97
CA CYS A 13 -15.13 -8.38 -28.94
C CYS A 13 -13.96 -7.52 -29.45
N LEU A 14 -13.20 -7.98 -30.43
CA LEU A 14 -12.14 -7.20 -31.07
C LEU A 14 -12.68 -6.09 -31.99
N PHE A 15 -13.86 -6.27 -32.58
CA PHE A 15 -14.48 -5.25 -33.44
C PHE A 15 -15.27 -4.16 -32.69
N VAL A 16 -15.73 -4.42 -31.45
CA VAL A 16 -16.43 -3.42 -30.62
C VAL A 16 -15.48 -2.33 -30.09
N GLN A 17 -14.17 -2.53 -30.14
CA GLN A 17 -13.17 -1.54 -29.71
C GLN A 17 -12.93 -0.37 -30.71
N ALA A 18 -13.54 -0.39 -31.89
CA ALA A 18 -13.26 0.60 -32.95
C ALA A 18 -14.31 1.72 -33.09
N SER A 19 -15.41 1.73 -32.33
CA SER A 19 -16.43 2.77 -32.40
C SER A 19 -16.24 3.81 -31.27
N ARG A 20 -16.52 5.09 -31.60
CA ARG A 20 -16.54 6.22 -30.64
C ARG A 20 -17.67 6.13 -29.60
N ASP A 21 -18.37 5.02 -29.53
CA ASP A 21 -19.48 4.86 -28.59
C ASP A 21 -18.95 4.67 -27.19
N ALA A 22 -19.44 5.46 -26.25
CA ALA A 22 -19.13 5.33 -24.84
C ALA A 22 -19.42 3.88 -24.39
N LEU A 23 -18.53 3.34 -23.57
CA LEU A 23 -18.73 2.01 -22.98
C LEU A 23 -20.09 1.97 -22.26
N PRO A 24 -20.82 0.83 -22.31
CA PRO A 24 -22.05 0.70 -21.54
C PRO A 24 -21.81 1.07 -20.08
N PRO A 25 -22.76 1.73 -19.39
CA PRO A 25 -22.59 2.09 -17.99
C PRO A 25 -22.15 0.91 -17.15
N MET A 26 -21.26 1.17 -16.18
CA MET A 26 -20.87 0.18 -15.18
C MET A 26 -22.09 -0.13 -14.32
N SER A 27 -22.45 -1.39 -14.16
CA SER A 27 -23.50 -1.83 -13.23
C SER A 27 -22.91 -2.61 -12.08
N LYS A 28 -23.64 -2.75 -10.98
CA LYS A 28 -23.26 -3.59 -9.84
C LYS A 28 -22.90 -5.02 -10.29
N GLU A 29 -23.69 -5.59 -11.23
CA GLU A 29 -23.46 -6.93 -11.75
C GLU A 29 -22.13 -7.00 -12.52
N LYS A 30 -21.83 -6.00 -13.34
CA LYS A 30 -20.55 -5.92 -14.06
C LYS A 30 -19.36 -5.73 -13.10
N ALA A 31 -19.49 -4.88 -12.09
CA ALA A 31 -18.46 -4.67 -11.08
C ALA A 31 -18.19 -5.93 -10.24
N SER A 32 -19.21 -6.77 -10.03
CA SER A 32 -19.14 -7.95 -9.15
C SER A 32 -18.10 -8.98 -9.56
N ILE A 33 -17.69 -9.02 -10.84
CA ILE A 33 -16.62 -9.93 -11.31
C ILE A 33 -15.27 -9.64 -10.63
N PHE A 34 -15.08 -8.42 -10.09
CA PHE A 34 -13.88 -7.97 -9.40
C PHE A 34 -14.03 -7.98 -7.87
N SER A 35 -15.23 -8.24 -7.33
CA SER A 35 -15.44 -8.23 -5.89
C SER A 35 -14.63 -9.30 -5.18
N ASP A 36 -14.23 -9.04 -3.93
CA ASP A 36 -13.64 -10.06 -3.07
C ASP A 36 -14.59 -11.26 -2.89
N LEU A 37 -14.04 -12.38 -2.41
CA LEU A 37 -14.83 -13.55 -2.11
C LEU A 37 -15.74 -13.26 -0.91
N SER A 38 -17.02 -13.58 -1.07
CA SER A 38 -17.98 -13.54 0.04
C SER A 38 -17.61 -14.56 1.11
N PRO A 39 -18.06 -14.37 2.37
CA PRO A 39 -17.88 -15.39 3.43
C PRO A 39 -18.39 -16.78 3.04
N ALA A 40 -19.44 -16.84 2.23
CA ALA A 40 -19.98 -18.09 1.73
C ALA A 40 -19.04 -18.76 0.72
N GLU A 41 -18.48 -18.00 -0.22
CA GLU A 41 -17.49 -18.50 -1.18
C GLU A 41 -16.19 -18.93 -0.50
N LEU A 42 -15.69 -18.17 0.48
CA LEU A 42 -14.51 -18.54 1.28
C LEU A 42 -14.74 -19.87 2.01
N ARG A 43 -15.91 -20.04 2.66
CA ARG A 43 -16.29 -21.32 3.28
C ARG A 43 -16.41 -22.45 2.28
N ALA A 44 -17.00 -22.21 1.12
CA ALA A 44 -17.16 -23.23 0.07
C ALA A 44 -15.80 -23.73 -0.44
N VAL A 45 -14.84 -22.82 -0.71
CA VAL A 45 -13.49 -23.19 -1.13
C VAL A 45 -12.79 -23.99 -0.05
N ARG A 46 -12.84 -23.52 1.21
CA ARG A 46 -12.24 -24.24 2.35
C ARG A 46 -12.83 -25.64 2.52
N THR A 47 -14.15 -25.77 2.56
CA THR A 47 -14.83 -27.06 2.73
C THR A 47 -14.48 -28.01 1.59
N PHE A 48 -14.45 -27.51 0.37
CA PHE A 48 -14.10 -28.28 -0.81
C PHE A 48 -12.66 -28.82 -0.72
N LEU A 49 -11.68 -28.02 -0.35
CA LEU A 49 -10.28 -28.44 -0.21
C LEU A 49 -10.10 -29.38 0.98
N MET A 50 -10.72 -29.07 2.14
CA MET A 50 -10.67 -29.92 3.33
C MET A 50 -11.29 -31.31 3.10
N SER A 51 -12.22 -31.43 2.18
CA SER A 51 -12.84 -32.73 1.83
C SER A 51 -11.98 -33.59 0.91
N ARG A 52 -10.78 -33.16 0.52
CA ARG A 52 -9.86 -33.89 -0.37
C ARG A 52 -8.86 -34.69 0.45
N PRO A 53 -9.02 -36.03 0.55
CA PRO A 53 -8.12 -36.87 1.35
C PRO A 53 -6.66 -36.78 0.91
N GLU A 54 -6.42 -36.60 -0.40
CA GLU A 54 -5.10 -36.50 -0.99
C GLU A 54 -4.32 -35.24 -0.54
N LEU A 55 -4.99 -34.20 -0.07
CA LEU A 55 -4.35 -33.00 0.49
C LEU A 55 -4.02 -33.15 1.97
N GLY A 56 -4.72 -34.02 2.70
CA GLY A 56 -4.48 -34.31 4.11
C GLY A 56 -4.53 -33.06 5.02
N LEU A 57 -5.40 -32.09 4.67
CA LEU A 57 -5.46 -30.80 5.37
C LEU A 57 -5.99 -30.90 6.79
N GLN A 58 -5.36 -30.19 7.70
CA GLN A 58 -5.73 -30.05 9.11
C GLN A 58 -6.03 -28.59 9.46
N PRO A 59 -6.74 -28.31 10.55
CA PRO A 59 -6.95 -26.95 11.04
C PRO A 59 -5.64 -26.18 11.22
N SER A 60 -5.66 -24.88 10.94
CA SER A 60 -4.48 -24.01 11.07
C SER A 60 -4.09 -23.79 12.52
N LYS A 61 -5.07 -23.62 13.41
CA LYS A 61 -4.85 -23.43 14.84
C LYS A 61 -4.55 -24.75 15.56
N GLY A 62 -3.51 -24.74 16.39
CA GLY A 62 -3.07 -25.89 17.20
C GLY A 62 -2.32 -26.97 16.42
N GLY A 63 -1.84 -27.99 17.15
CA GLY A 63 -1.08 -29.08 16.58
C GLY A 63 0.39 -28.78 16.30
N SER A 64 0.94 -29.42 15.28
CA SER A 64 2.35 -29.35 14.88
C SER A 64 2.54 -28.46 13.65
N LEU A 65 3.73 -27.92 13.47
CA LEU A 65 4.15 -27.27 12.20
C LEU A 65 4.33 -28.32 11.09
N ALA A 66 4.61 -29.58 11.43
CA ALA A 66 4.68 -30.72 10.51
C ALA A 66 3.29 -31.22 10.10
N LYS A 67 2.40 -30.33 9.68
CA LYS A 67 1.06 -30.66 9.16
C LYS A 67 0.79 -29.98 7.83
N ASN A 68 -0.21 -30.47 7.10
CA ASN A 68 -0.72 -29.77 5.94
C ASN A 68 -1.84 -28.83 6.37
N SER A 69 -1.76 -27.56 5.98
CA SER A 69 -2.74 -26.55 6.36
C SER A 69 -3.04 -25.59 5.21
N LEU A 70 -4.27 -25.09 5.20
CA LEU A 70 -4.70 -24.05 4.27
C LEU A 70 -4.37 -22.68 4.86
N PHE A 71 -3.49 -21.95 4.19
CA PHE A 71 -2.98 -20.66 4.68
C PHE A 71 -3.77 -19.45 4.19
N LEU A 72 -4.04 -19.38 2.87
CA LEU A 72 -4.69 -18.23 2.25
C LEU A 72 -5.76 -18.69 1.27
N ILE A 73 -6.88 -17.99 1.24
CA ILE A 73 -7.85 -18.00 0.14
C ILE A 73 -8.14 -16.57 -0.26
N GLU A 74 -7.95 -16.25 -1.54
CA GLU A 74 -8.33 -14.95 -2.09
C GLU A 74 -8.93 -15.08 -3.49
N MET A 75 -9.65 -14.05 -3.95
CA MET A 75 -10.24 -14.04 -5.28
C MET A 75 -9.14 -13.99 -6.34
N LEU A 76 -9.22 -14.86 -7.33
CA LEU A 76 -8.41 -14.81 -8.54
C LEU A 76 -9.15 -14.00 -9.61
N PRO A 77 -8.64 -12.82 -10.03
CA PRO A 77 -9.28 -12.01 -11.05
C PRO A 77 -9.49 -12.80 -12.36
N PRO A 78 -10.56 -12.49 -13.11
CA PRO A 78 -10.71 -13.03 -14.46
C PRO A 78 -9.59 -12.51 -15.37
N LYS A 79 -9.29 -13.24 -16.42
CA LYS A 79 -8.37 -12.74 -17.47
C LYS A 79 -8.90 -11.44 -18.06
N LYS A 80 -8.00 -10.49 -18.35
CA LYS A 80 -8.37 -9.15 -18.86
C LYS A 80 -9.29 -9.21 -20.06
N ASN A 81 -8.97 -10.04 -21.06
CA ASN A 81 -9.80 -10.18 -22.26
C ASN A 81 -11.22 -10.66 -21.94
N GLN A 82 -11.39 -11.59 -20.99
CA GLN A 82 -12.71 -12.10 -20.57
C GLN A 82 -13.49 -11.03 -19.83
N ALA A 83 -12.81 -10.28 -18.96
CA ALA A 83 -13.42 -9.17 -18.24
C ALA A 83 -13.85 -8.07 -19.20
N LEU A 84 -12.99 -7.66 -20.15
CA LEU A 84 -13.30 -6.62 -21.14
C LEU A 84 -14.49 -7.01 -22.02
N CYS A 85 -14.57 -8.27 -22.47
CA CYS A 85 -15.74 -8.76 -23.21
C CYS A 85 -17.03 -8.64 -22.41
N HIS A 86 -17.01 -9.04 -21.13
CA HIS A 86 -18.19 -8.93 -20.26
C HIS A 86 -18.58 -7.48 -19.98
N LEU A 87 -17.62 -6.61 -19.76
CA LEU A 87 -17.84 -5.19 -19.51
C LEU A 87 -18.41 -4.45 -20.74
N ALA A 88 -17.98 -4.83 -21.94
CA ALA A 88 -18.41 -4.21 -23.20
C ALA A 88 -19.77 -4.73 -23.70
N SER A 89 -20.15 -5.94 -23.33
CA SER A 89 -21.36 -6.62 -23.84
C SER A 89 -22.17 -7.25 -22.71
N SER A 90 -23.39 -7.69 -23.02
CA SER A 90 -24.21 -8.48 -22.08
C SER A 90 -23.87 -9.96 -22.09
N THR A 91 -22.62 -10.33 -22.34
CA THR A 91 -22.17 -11.72 -22.30
C THR A 91 -22.19 -12.28 -20.87
N TRP A 92 -22.23 -13.60 -20.75
CA TRP A 92 -22.16 -14.26 -19.45
C TRP A 92 -20.91 -13.81 -18.67
N PRO A 93 -21.04 -13.52 -17.36
CA PRO A 93 -19.90 -13.13 -16.55
C PRO A 93 -18.83 -14.25 -16.52
N PRO A 94 -17.55 -13.91 -16.49
CA PRO A 94 -16.49 -14.87 -16.27
C PRO A 94 -16.73 -15.68 -14.98
N ARG A 95 -16.53 -16.99 -15.04
CA ARG A 95 -16.68 -17.83 -13.85
C ARG A 95 -15.67 -17.44 -12.79
N ARG A 96 -16.16 -17.09 -11.61
CA ARG A 96 -15.33 -16.71 -10.46
C ARG A 96 -14.48 -17.89 -10.01
N ARG A 97 -13.26 -17.61 -9.58
CA ARG A 97 -12.28 -18.58 -9.08
C ARG A 97 -11.55 -18.02 -7.88
N ALA A 98 -10.99 -18.90 -7.06
CA ALA A 98 -10.11 -18.55 -5.96
C ALA A 98 -8.67 -19.00 -6.24
N ARG A 99 -7.71 -18.27 -5.67
CA ARG A 99 -6.36 -18.72 -5.39
C ARG A 99 -6.33 -19.21 -3.95
N ALA A 100 -5.80 -20.41 -3.74
CA ALA A 100 -5.61 -20.98 -2.41
C ALA A 100 -4.13 -21.36 -2.21
N VAL A 101 -3.55 -21.01 -1.08
CA VAL A 101 -2.18 -21.35 -0.70
C VAL A 101 -2.22 -22.42 0.38
N VAL A 102 -1.57 -23.54 0.11
CA VAL A 102 -1.49 -24.70 1.02
C VAL A 102 -0.06 -24.95 1.45
N PHE A 103 0.15 -25.09 2.74
CA PHE A 103 1.40 -25.48 3.35
C PHE A 103 1.39 -26.99 3.58
N PHE A 104 2.26 -27.73 2.89
CA PHE A 104 2.45 -29.17 3.03
C PHE A 104 3.63 -29.46 3.96
N GLY A 105 3.40 -29.45 5.26
CA GLY A 105 4.44 -29.69 6.26
C GLY A 105 4.60 -31.16 6.68
N ALA A 106 3.63 -32.03 6.36
CA ALA A 106 3.59 -33.41 6.85
C ALA A 106 4.43 -34.41 6.02
N GLY A 107 4.92 -34.03 4.85
CA GLY A 107 5.64 -34.92 3.95
C GLY A 107 7.15 -34.99 4.21
N THR A 108 7.82 -35.96 3.59
CA THR A 108 9.30 -36.04 3.59
C THR A 108 9.98 -34.93 2.82
N LYS A 109 9.25 -34.24 1.95
CA LYS A 109 9.68 -33.05 1.20
C LYS A 109 8.62 -31.96 1.39
N PRO A 110 8.65 -31.24 2.52
CA PRO A 110 7.70 -30.16 2.77
C PRO A 110 7.78 -29.10 1.68
N ASN A 111 6.61 -28.56 1.28
CA ASN A 111 6.53 -27.52 0.25
C ASN A 111 5.30 -26.64 0.44
N ILE A 112 5.26 -25.55 -0.31
CA ILE A 112 4.09 -24.68 -0.46
C ILE A 112 3.57 -24.86 -1.87
N THR A 113 2.28 -25.10 -2.00
CA THR A 113 1.65 -25.18 -3.32
C THR A 113 0.46 -24.23 -3.40
N GLU A 114 0.41 -23.48 -4.48
CA GLU A 114 -0.72 -22.62 -4.80
C GLU A 114 -1.69 -23.35 -5.74
N TYR A 115 -2.99 -23.18 -5.48
CA TYR A 115 -4.05 -23.81 -6.26
C TYR A 115 -5.02 -22.78 -6.83
N ILE A 116 -5.48 -23.03 -8.05
CA ILE A 116 -6.67 -22.40 -8.61
C ILE A 116 -7.85 -23.31 -8.31
N VAL A 117 -8.86 -22.75 -7.64
CA VAL A 117 -10.06 -23.47 -7.20
C VAL A 117 -11.30 -22.85 -7.85
N GLY A 118 -12.21 -23.69 -8.36
CA GLY A 118 -13.45 -23.20 -8.97
C GLY A 118 -14.32 -24.26 -9.60
N PRO A 119 -15.36 -23.83 -10.35
CA PRO A 119 -15.93 -22.50 -10.38
C PRO A 119 -16.64 -22.14 -9.08
N LEU A 120 -16.78 -20.87 -8.77
CA LEU A 120 -17.54 -20.41 -7.62
C LEU A 120 -18.98 -20.05 -8.04
N PRO A 121 -19.99 -20.14 -7.13
CA PRO A 121 -19.87 -20.42 -5.70
C PRO A 121 -19.74 -21.90 -5.30
N VAL A 122 -19.83 -22.84 -6.24
CA VAL A 122 -19.76 -24.29 -6.00
C VAL A 122 -18.50 -24.85 -6.66
N PRO A 123 -17.39 -25.00 -5.89
CA PRO A 123 -16.15 -25.53 -6.45
C PRO A 123 -16.28 -26.99 -6.86
N THR A 124 -15.78 -27.33 -8.07
CA THR A 124 -15.78 -28.69 -8.61
C THR A 124 -14.39 -29.18 -8.99
N PHE A 125 -13.42 -28.29 -9.07
CA PHE A 125 -12.02 -28.63 -9.38
C PHE A 125 -11.05 -27.78 -8.56
N TYR A 126 -9.86 -28.30 -8.37
CA TYR A 126 -8.66 -27.57 -8.00
C TYR A 126 -7.48 -28.05 -8.87
N ARG A 127 -6.53 -27.18 -9.11
CA ARG A 127 -5.30 -27.52 -9.85
C ARG A 127 -4.15 -26.61 -9.40
N PRO A 128 -2.90 -27.10 -9.39
CA PRO A 128 -1.75 -26.24 -9.11
C PRO A 128 -1.69 -25.04 -10.05
N SER A 129 -1.25 -23.91 -9.55
CA SER A 129 -1.11 -22.65 -10.31
C SER A 129 0.32 -22.38 -10.74
N GLY A 130 1.31 -23.09 -10.19
CA GLY A 130 2.73 -22.96 -10.50
C GLY A 130 3.54 -24.11 -9.94
N GLN A 131 4.86 -23.96 -9.90
CA GLN A 131 5.75 -24.90 -9.23
C GLN A 131 5.65 -24.76 -7.71
N PRO A 132 5.79 -25.84 -6.95
CA PRO A 132 5.89 -25.75 -5.50
C PRO A 132 7.06 -24.88 -5.04
N VAL A 133 6.85 -24.14 -3.97
CA VAL A 133 7.86 -23.27 -3.33
C VAL A 133 8.41 -23.98 -2.10
N ASP A 134 9.65 -23.68 -1.72
CA ASP A 134 10.29 -24.27 -0.55
C ASP A 134 9.50 -23.91 0.74
N PHE A 135 9.19 -24.93 1.54
CA PHE A 135 8.42 -24.78 2.78
C PHE A 135 9.10 -23.86 3.80
N THR A 136 10.42 -23.82 3.78
CA THR A 136 11.19 -22.99 4.73
C THR A 136 11.01 -21.49 4.47
N THR A 137 10.56 -21.10 3.27
CA THR A 137 10.31 -19.69 2.92
C THR A 137 8.91 -19.19 3.29
N ARG A 138 8.07 -20.06 3.88
CA ARG A 138 6.69 -19.71 4.26
C ARG A 138 6.63 -18.47 5.14
N PRO A 139 5.59 -17.63 5.01
CA PRO A 139 5.25 -16.65 6.05
C PRO A 139 5.14 -17.29 7.44
N MET A 140 5.42 -16.52 8.48
CA MET A 140 5.17 -16.96 9.84
C MET A 140 3.67 -17.12 10.09
N THR A 141 3.27 -18.24 10.70
CA THR A 141 1.89 -18.46 11.13
C THR A 141 1.72 -18.05 12.59
N GLN A 142 0.47 -17.79 13.01
CA GLN A 142 0.14 -17.56 14.43
C GLN A 142 0.63 -18.71 15.32
N LEU A 143 0.51 -19.95 14.83
CA LEU A 143 1.02 -21.10 15.54
C LEU A 143 2.55 -21.04 15.73
N GLU A 144 3.27 -20.69 14.66
CA GLU A 144 4.74 -20.61 14.72
C GLU A 144 5.19 -19.47 15.63
N TYR A 145 4.57 -18.30 15.57
CA TYR A 145 4.83 -17.21 16.51
C TYR A 145 4.63 -17.63 17.95
N LYS A 146 3.49 -18.27 18.24
CA LYS A 146 3.21 -18.78 19.59
C LYS A 146 4.30 -19.74 20.07
N LEU A 147 4.66 -20.72 19.24
CA LEU A 147 5.69 -21.71 19.59
C LEU A 147 7.07 -21.07 19.78
N VAL A 148 7.43 -20.08 18.96
CA VAL A 148 8.69 -19.33 19.12
C VAL A 148 8.71 -18.57 20.44
N PHE A 149 7.62 -17.88 20.78
CA PHE A 149 7.55 -17.10 22.03
C PHE A 149 7.52 -17.99 23.27
N ASP A 150 6.79 -19.11 23.24
CA ASP A 150 6.80 -20.11 24.32
C ASP A 150 8.23 -20.66 24.51
N LYS A 151 8.92 -20.98 23.42
CA LYS A 151 10.30 -21.50 23.44
C LYS A 151 11.32 -20.49 23.95
N LEU A 152 11.17 -19.22 23.53
CA LEU A 152 12.01 -18.13 24.03
C LEU A 152 11.85 -17.94 25.53
N ALA A 153 10.63 -17.99 26.07
CA ALA A 153 10.38 -17.88 27.50
C ALA A 153 11.07 -19.05 28.29
N GLU A 154 11.08 -20.24 27.70
CA GLU A 154 11.81 -21.41 28.28
C GLU A 154 13.33 -21.19 28.23
N LEU A 155 13.87 -20.88 27.06
CA LEU A 155 15.32 -20.78 26.83
C LEU A 155 15.97 -19.59 27.55
N LEU A 156 15.22 -18.49 27.74
CA LEU A 156 15.69 -17.27 28.42
C LEU A 156 15.44 -17.34 29.95
N ALA A 157 14.81 -18.38 30.50
CA ALA A 157 14.54 -18.51 31.92
C ALA A 157 15.80 -18.33 32.82
N PRO A 158 17.02 -18.78 32.44
CA PRO A 158 18.23 -18.50 33.20
C PRO A 158 18.56 -17.01 33.36
N LEU A 159 18.06 -16.14 32.49
CA LEU A 159 18.29 -14.72 32.54
C LEU A 159 17.26 -13.94 33.37
N ASN A 160 16.25 -14.58 33.96
CA ASN A 160 15.15 -13.86 34.58
C ASN A 160 15.60 -12.87 35.68
N GLN A 161 16.59 -13.28 36.53
CA GLN A 161 17.14 -12.35 37.53
C GLN A 161 17.91 -11.19 36.90
N PHE A 162 18.76 -11.48 35.91
CA PHE A 162 19.49 -10.45 35.14
C PHE A 162 18.53 -9.45 34.51
N LEU A 163 17.47 -9.93 33.88
CA LEU A 163 16.46 -9.07 33.20
C LEU A 163 15.70 -8.19 34.21
N LYS A 164 15.35 -8.73 35.37
CA LYS A 164 14.75 -7.95 36.47
C LYS A 164 15.70 -6.85 36.98
N ASP A 165 16.98 -7.17 37.16
CA ASP A 165 17.97 -6.23 37.66
C ASP A 165 18.27 -5.10 36.65
N VAL A 166 18.24 -5.41 35.34
CA VAL A 166 18.52 -4.46 34.25
C VAL A 166 17.30 -3.62 33.92
N SER A 167 16.14 -4.25 33.75
CA SER A 167 14.96 -3.60 33.16
C SER A 167 13.83 -3.32 34.15
N GLY A 168 13.86 -3.94 35.34
CA GLY A 168 12.72 -3.95 36.25
C GLY A 168 11.59 -4.89 35.84
N PHE A 169 11.74 -5.63 34.71
CA PHE A 169 10.73 -6.48 34.09
C PHE A 169 11.23 -7.92 34.01
N GLY A 170 10.32 -8.89 34.09
CA GLY A 170 10.64 -10.31 34.06
C GLY A 170 9.96 -11.06 32.92
N LEU A 171 10.34 -12.34 32.75
CA LEU A 171 9.73 -13.25 31.77
C LEU A 171 8.63 -14.10 32.38
N LYS A 172 8.67 -14.28 33.70
CA LYS A 172 7.78 -15.18 34.43
C LYS A 172 7.42 -14.59 35.79
N ASP A 173 6.21 -14.80 36.24
CA ASP A 173 5.69 -14.26 37.50
C ASP A 173 5.87 -12.75 37.62
N CYS A 174 5.54 -12.04 36.53
CA CYS A 174 5.90 -10.65 36.33
C CYS A 174 4.70 -9.68 36.43
N HIS A 175 3.45 -10.18 36.51
CA HIS A 175 2.23 -9.37 36.56
C HIS A 175 2.22 -8.28 35.48
N ASP A 176 2.22 -7.00 35.85
CA ASP A 176 2.23 -5.86 34.93
C ASP A 176 3.64 -5.47 34.44
N GLN A 177 4.68 -6.17 34.89
CA GLN A 177 6.08 -5.94 34.54
C GLN A 177 6.67 -7.10 33.74
N CYS A 178 5.95 -7.51 32.68
CA CYS A 178 6.39 -8.56 31.79
C CYS A 178 7.21 -8.02 30.63
N LEU A 179 8.10 -8.88 30.12
CA LEU A 179 8.81 -8.64 28.86
C LEU A 179 8.03 -9.26 27.70
N THR A 180 8.22 -8.68 26.53
CA THR A 180 7.69 -9.18 25.25
C THR A 180 8.81 -9.31 24.22
N PHE A 181 8.49 -9.90 23.09
CA PHE A 181 9.42 -10.22 22.02
C PHE A 181 8.96 -9.63 20.70
N THR A 182 9.91 -9.11 19.93
CA THR A 182 9.72 -8.62 18.58
C THR A 182 10.70 -9.31 17.66
N ASP A 183 10.21 -9.97 16.62
CA ASP A 183 11.07 -10.59 15.61
C ASP A 183 11.42 -9.59 14.49
N ILE A 184 12.45 -9.92 13.72
CA ILE A 184 12.82 -9.19 12.51
C ILE A 184 12.71 -10.07 11.27
N ALA A 185 12.77 -9.46 10.10
CA ALA A 185 12.84 -10.15 8.82
C ALA A 185 13.88 -9.48 7.90
N PRO A 186 14.47 -10.23 6.95
CA PRO A 186 14.32 -11.66 6.67
C PRO A 186 14.87 -12.53 7.81
N ARG A 187 14.40 -13.78 7.87
CA ARG A 187 14.76 -14.73 8.93
C ARG A 187 15.98 -15.55 8.55
N GLY A 188 17.16 -14.92 8.62
CA GLY A 188 18.45 -15.50 8.31
C GLY A 188 19.23 -14.70 7.27
N LEU A 189 20.45 -15.16 6.99
CA LEU A 189 21.38 -14.60 5.99
C LEU A 189 21.32 -15.37 4.66
N ALA A 190 20.46 -16.38 4.55
CA ALA A 190 20.14 -17.12 3.35
C ALA A 190 18.63 -17.43 3.29
N SER A 191 18.10 -17.59 2.07
CA SER A 191 16.70 -17.92 1.84
C SER A 191 16.30 -19.19 2.61
N GLY A 192 15.18 -19.11 3.33
CA GLY A 192 14.62 -20.24 4.08
C GLY A 192 15.43 -20.69 5.31
N GLU A 193 16.37 -19.90 5.78
CA GLU A 193 17.26 -20.31 6.88
C GLU A 193 16.54 -20.43 8.23
N ARG A 194 15.52 -19.61 8.46
CA ARG A 194 14.69 -19.57 9.70
C ARG A 194 15.53 -19.44 10.97
N ARG A 195 16.43 -18.51 10.94
CA ARG A 195 17.25 -18.03 12.06
C ARG A 195 16.92 -16.59 12.31
N THR A 196 16.24 -16.30 13.39
CA THR A 196 15.60 -14.99 13.61
C THR A 196 16.21 -14.29 14.81
N TRP A 197 16.65 -13.05 14.61
CA TRP A 197 16.94 -12.17 15.73
C TRP A 197 15.64 -11.70 16.37
N ILE A 198 15.61 -11.77 17.68
CA ILE A 198 14.50 -11.37 18.53
C ILE A 198 14.96 -10.25 19.44
N ILE A 199 14.22 -9.15 19.43
CA ILE A 199 14.44 -8.01 20.34
C ILE A 199 13.58 -8.22 21.57
N VAL A 200 14.17 -8.08 22.76
CA VAL A 200 13.45 -8.15 24.03
C VAL A 200 13.07 -6.74 24.46
N GLN A 201 11.80 -6.55 24.81
CA GLN A 201 11.20 -5.24 25.10
C GLN A 201 10.31 -5.33 26.34
N ARG A 202 10.05 -4.21 27.01
CA ARG A 202 9.03 -4.11 28.07
C ARG A 202 7.64 -4.20 27.44
N ALA A 203 6.78 -5.05 27.97
CA ALA A 203 5.39 -5.24 27.50
C ALA A 203 4.47 -4.14 28.05
N ILE A 204 4.71 -2.92 27.64
CA ILE A 204 3.92 -1.74 28.00
C ILE A 204 3.46 -1.03 26.72
N GLU A 205 2.59 -0.03 26.85
CA GLU A 205 2.12 0.75 25.71
C GLU A 205 3.32 1.34 24.94
N GLY A 206 3.32 1.24 23.60
CA GLY A 206 4.44 1.65 22.77
C GLY A 206 5.69 0.77 22.91
N PHE A 207 5.54 -0.52 23.17
CA PHE A 207 6.64 -1.45 23.45
C PHE A 207 7.78 -1.43 22.43
N PHE A 208 7.53 -1.06 21.17
CA PHE A 208 8.57 -0.85 20.16
C PHE A 208 9.61 0.20 20.57
N LEU A 209 9.24 1.12 21.45
CA LEU A 209 10.11 2.17 21.97
C LEU A 209 10.78 1.80 23.32
N HIS A 210 10.63 0.55 23.77
CA HIS A 210 11.12 0.09 25.06
C HIS A 210 12.06 -1.12 25.00
N PRO A 211 13.10 -1.13 24.12
CA PRO A 211 14.08 -2.20 24.09
C PRO A 211 14.88 -2.24 25.41
N VAL A 212 15.21 -3.46 25.88
CA VAL A 212 15.97 -3.63 27.11
C VAL A 212 17.47 -3.90 26.89
N GLY A 213 17.93 -3.78 25.64
CA GLY A 213 19.33 -3.98 25.26
C GLY A 213 19.72 -5.46 25.07
N LEU A 214 18.76 -6.38 25.14
CA LEU A 214 18.97 -7.79 24.89
C LEU A 214 18.35 -8.20 23.54
N GLU A 215 19.17 -8.82 22.68
CA GLU A 215 18.72 -9.45 21.44
C GLU A 215 19.24 -10.89 21.38
N VAL A 216 18.45 -11.81 20.85
CA VAL A 216 18.83 -13.23 20.75
C VAL A 216 18.56 -13.79 19.37
N LEU A 217 19.47 -14.62 18.87
CA LEU A 217 19.29 -15.34 17.62
C LEU A 217 18.74 -16.74 17.92
N ILE A 218 17.48 -16.96 17.55
CA ILE A 218 16.85 -18.28 17.66
C ILE A 218 16.89 -19.00 16.30
N ASN A 219 17.34 -20.25 16.31
CA ASN A 219 17.19 -21.17 15.19
C ASN A 219 15.89 -21.96 15.37
N HIS A 220 14.93 -21.74 14.47
CA HIS A 220 13.63 -22.41 14.44
C HIS A 220 13.36 -23.06 13.07
N ARG A 221 14.42 -23.56 12.44
CA ARG A 221 14.35 -24.21 11.13
C ARG A 221 13.57 -25.52 11.16
N GLU A 222 13.80 -26.33 12.20
CA GLU A 222 13.15 -27.60 12.36
C GLU A 222 11.65 -27.45 12.68
N LEU A 223 10.82 -28.41 12.25
CA LEU A 223 9.38 -28.36 12.48
C LEU A 223 8.98 -28.80 13.89
N ASP A 224 9.93 -29.39 14.63
CA ASP A 224 9.76 -29.75 16.02
C ASP A 224 10.42 -28.69 16.92
N PRO A 225 9.61 -27.95 17.72
CA PRO A 225 10.14 -26.93 18.63
C PRO A 225 11.11 -27.43 19.71
N VAL A 226 11.14 -28.74 19.98
CA VAL A 226 12.10 -29.32 20.91
C VAL A 226 13.54 -29.11 20.43
N GLN A 227 13.76 -29.11 19.12
CA GLN A 227 15.07 -28.92 18.48
C GLN A 227 15.50 -27.45 18.37
N TRP A 228 14.63 -26.52 18.72
CA TRP A 228 14.95 -25.10 18.60
C TRP A 228 15.92 -24.65 19.71
N SER A 229 16.84 -23.78 19.35
CA SER A 229 17.88 -23.30 20.25
C SER A 229 18.23 -21.84 20.01
N ILE A 230 18.70 -21.16 21.04
CA ILE A 230 19.35 -19.86 20.92
C ILE A 230 20.83 -20.11 20.59
N GLU A 231 21.27 -19.55 19.47
CA GLU A 231 22.65 -19.71 18.96
C GLU A 231 23.58 -18.57 19.38
N THR A 232 23.01 -17.37 19.63
CA THR A 232 23.78 -16.19 20.01
C THR A 232 22.90 -15.29 20.86
N VAL A 233 23.51 -14.67 21.85
CA VAL A 233 22.91 -13.62 22.67
C VAL A 233 23.76 -12.36 22.51
N TRP A 234 23.07 -11.24 22.25
CA TRP A 234 23.70 -9.93 22.25
C TRP A 234 23.12 -9.08 23.39
N TYR A 235 23.99 -8.51 24.18
CA TYR A 235 23.58 -7.55 25.19
C TYR A 235 24.50 -6.34 25.16
N ASN A 236 23.91 -5.18 24.84
CA ASN A 236 24.56 -3.87 24.91
C ASN A 236 26.00 -3.85 24.31
N GLY A 237 26.16 -4.37 23.09
CA GLY A 237 27.43 -4.43 22.36
C GLY A 237 28.27 -5.70 22.62
N GLN A 238 27.87 -6.58 23.51
CA GLN A 238 28.61 -7.80 23.87
C GLN A 238 27.90 -9.03 23.35
N TYR A 239 28.65 -10.02 22.88
CA TYR A 239 28.14 -11.30 22.39
C TYR A 239 28.43 -12.44 23.36
N PHE A 240 27.46 -13.32 23.52
CA PHE A 240 27.53 -14.55 24.33
C PHE A 240 27.00 -15.73 23.51
N GLY A 241 27.59 -16.90 23.69
CA GLY A 241 27.14 -18.10 22.95
C GLY A 241 25.79 -18.62 23.45
N THR A 242 25.45 -18.43 24.72
CA THR A 242 24.20 -18.92 25.28
C THR A 242 23.64 -17.99 26.38
N PRO A 243 22.32 -18.07 26.67
CA PRO A 243 21.73 -17.35 27.82
C PRO A 243 22.37 -17.75 29.16
N ARG A 244 22.75 -19.02 29.33
CA ARG A 244 23.44 -19.50 30.57
C ARG A 244 24.81 -18.86 30.73
N GLU A 245 25.56 -18.72 29.66
CA GLU A 245 26.86 -18.03 29.69
C GLU A 245 26.70 -16.58 30.18
N LEU A 246 25.77 -15.83 29.62
CA LEU A 246 25.49 -14.46 30.08
C LEU A 246 25.08 -14.45 31.55
N ALA A 247 24.22 -15.36 31.99
CA ALA A 247 23.80 -15.45 33.39
C ALA A 247 25.00 -15.76 34.35
N GLN A 248 25.91 -16.66 33.94
CA GLN A 248 27.10 -17.01 34.72
C GLN A 248 28.09 -15.85 34.82
N GLN A 249 28.38 -15.18 33.67
CA GLN A 249 29.28 -14.03 33.64
C GLN A 249 28.70 -12.86 34.44
N TYR A 250 27.37 -12.66 34.38
CA TYR A 250 26.69 -11.66 35.20
C TYR A 250 26.84 -11.95 36.71
N ALA A 251 26.56 -13.17 37.12
CA ALA A 251 26.72 -13.59 38.52
C ALA A 251 28.18 -13.42 39.04
N GLN A 252 29.17 -13.48 38.14
CA GLN A 252 30.58 -13.22 38.44
C GLN A 252 30.98 -11.75 38.41
N GLY A 253 30.01 -10.82 38.16
CA GLY A 253 30.28 -9.41 38.05
C GLY A 253 31.09 -8.99 36.81
N LYS A 254 31.16 -9.85 35.78
CA LYS A 254 31.96 -9.62 34.56
C LYS A 254 31.20 -8.88 33.45
N VAL A 255 29.90 -8.72 33.61
CA VAL A 255 29.05 -8.06 32.59
C VAL A 255 28.73 -6.64 33.03
N PRO A 256 29.22 -5.60 32.34
CA PRO A 256 28.77 -4.24 32.58
C PRO A 256 27.29 -4.12 32.22
N ILE A 257 26.48 -3.73 33.17
CA ILE A 257 25.03 -3.59 32.99
C ILE A 257 24.63 -2.13 32.89
N VAL A 258 23.56 -1.89 32.11
CA VAL A 258 22.85 -0.60 32.06
C VAL A 258 21.50 -0.79 32.73
N LYS A 259 21.30 -0.19 33.89
CA LYS A 259 20.01 -0.22 34.59
C LYS A 259 19.04 0.76 33.94
N LEU A 260 17.93 0.24 33.47
CA LEU A 260 16.86 1.06 32.92
C LEU A 260 16.02 1.63 34.06
N VAL A 261 16.07 2.95 34.21
CA VAL A 261 15.21 3.64 35.17
C VAL A 261 13.77 3.54 34.67
N SER A 262 12.87 3.11 35.53
CA SER A 262 11.44 3.20 35.25
C SER A 262 11.06 4.68 35.28
N HIS A 263 10.62 5.21 34.15
CA HIS A 263 10.11 6.59 34.11
C HIS A 263 8.82 6.61 34.94
N PRO A 264 8.65 7.57 35.85
CA PRO A 264 7.43 7.66 36.67
C PRO A 264 6.17 7.84 35.81
N ASP A 265 6.35 8.36 34.60
CA ASP A 265 5.29 8.52 33.63
C ASP A 265 5.44 7.48 32.50
N GLN A 266 4.80 6.31 32.66
CA GLN A 266 4.76 5.26 31.64
C GLN A 266 3.99 5.71 30.38
N THR A 267 3.21 6.80 30.47
CA THR A 267 2.46 7.35 29.34
C THR A 267 3.33 8.21 28.41
N LEU A 268 4.62 8.38 28.71
CA LEU A 268 5.54 9.23 27.93
C LEU A 268 5.54 8.89 26.43
N PHE A 269 5.37 7.62 26.09
CA PHE A 269 5.34 7.14 24.71
C PHE A 269 3.92 6.82 24.21
N SER A 270 2.89 7.14 25.00
CA SER A 270 1.50 7.02 24.56
C SER A 270 1.10 8.17 23.65
N SER A 271 0.41 7.88 22.56
CA SER A 271 -0.24 8.87 21.70
C SER A 271 -1.65 9.23 22.13
N PHE A 272 -2.21 8.56 23.15
CA PHE A 272 -3.62 8.69 23.56
C PHE A 272 -3.84 9.67 24.68
N VAL A 273 -2.86 9.86 25.56
CA VAL A 273 -2.97 10.75 26.70
C VAL A 273 -2.40 12.12 26.35
N PRO A 274 -3.23 13.18 26.29
CA PRO A 274 -2.75 14.53 26.03
C PRO A 274 -1.75 14.97 27.11
N ARG A 275 -0.61 15.51 26.69
CA ARG A 275 0.46 16.00 27.55
C ARG A 275 0.89 17.40 27.14
N GLY A 276 1.43 18.14 28.11
CA GLY A 276 1.86 19.52 27.89
C GLY A 276 0.71 20.51 27.94
N GLN A 277 1.06 21.79 27.81
CA GLN A 277 0.11 22.91 27.80
C GLN A 277 0.33 23.73 26.53
N PHE A 278 -0.73 23.95 25.76
CA PHE A 278 -0.73 24.99 24.75
C PHE A 278 -0.96 26.34 25.46
N ASN A 279 0.09 27.10 25.67
CA ASN A 279 0.05 28.39 26.42
C ASN A 279 -0.64 29.54 25.68
N ALA A 280 -1.01 29.34 24.40
CA ALA A 280 -1.74 30.34 23.63
C ALA A 280 -2.61 29.65 22.59
N GLY A 281 -3.92 29.69 22.75
CA GLY A 281 -4.88 29.10 21.82
C GLY A 281 -6.32 29.34 22.27
N PRO A 282 -7.30 29.14 21.39
CA PRO A 282 -8.71 29.16 21.77
C PRO A 282 -8.99 28.08 22.83
N PRO A 283 -10.09 28.20 23.59
CA PRO A 283 -10.45 27.25 24.64
C PRO A 283 -10.36 25.82 24.17
N THR A 284 -9.72 24.95 24.96
CA THR A 284 -9.46 23.55 24.65
C THR A 284 -10.70 22.67 24.49
N ASN A 285 -11.88 23.22 24.79
CA ASN A 285 -13.20 22.54 24.73
C ASN A 285 -13.93 22.80 23.41
N MET A 286 -13.36 23.52 22.45
CA MET A 286 -14.01 23.73 21.16
C MET A 286 -13.81 22.50 20.24
N HIS A 287 -14.90 22.05 19.64
CA HIS A 287 -14.82 21.01 18.61
C HIS A 287 -14.09 21.53 17.36
N GLY A 288 -13.23 20.69 16.78
CA GLY A 288 -12.61 20.99 15.50
C GLY A 288 -13.62 20.99 14.34
N THR A 289 -13.15 21.37 13.15
CA THR A 289 -13.95 21.36 11.93
C THR A 289 -14.41 19.93 11.61
N LYS A 290 -15.69 19.76 11.31
CA LYS A 290 -16.28 18.49 10.88
C LYS A 290 -16.74 18.57 9.42
N VAL A 291 -16.56 17.47 8.68
CA VAL A 291 -17.13 17.33 7.33
C VAL A 291 -18.63 17.11 7.48
N CYS A 292 -19.39 17.86 6.69
CA CYS A 292 -20.84 17.81 6.70
C CYS A 292 -21.37 17.67 5.26
N GLU A 293 -22.39 16.84 5.08
CA GLU A 293 -23.09 16.60 3.81
C GLU A 293 -24.55 17.03 3.93
N PRO A 294 -24.87 18.35 3.78
CA PRO A 294 -26.17 18.92 4.13
C PRO A 294 -27.35 18.35 3.32
N GLN A 295 -27.07 17.76 2.17
CA GLN A 295 -28.06 17.17 1.25
C GLN A 295 -27.80 15.67 1.00
N GLY A 296 -26.94 15.04 1.82
CA GLY A 296 -26.49 13.67 1.63
C GLY A 296 -25.29 13.54 0.69
N CYS A 297 -24.82 12.31 0.54
CA CYS A 297 -23.63 11.98 -0.25
C CYS A 297 -23.82 12.31 -1.73
N ARG A 298 -22.79 12.87 -2.37
CA ARG A 298 -22.75 13.12 -3.82
C ARG A 298 -22.10 11.98 -4.59
N TYR A 299 -21.85 10.87 -3.94
CA TYR A 299 -21.32 9.63 -4.52
C TYR A 299 -22.28 8.48 -4.19
N SER A 300 -22.14 7.40 -4.93
CA SER A 300 -22.87 6.16 -4.64
C SER A 300 -21.92 4.98 -4.52
N VAL A 301 -22.29 4.03 -3.65
CA VAL A 301 -21.59 2.76 -3.45
C VAL A 301 -22.60 1.62 -3.54
N HIS A 302 -22.44 0.76 -4.55
CA HIS A 302 -23.32 -0.39 -4.79
C HIS A 302 -22.51 -1.69 -4.82
N GLY A 303 -22.36 -2.36 -3.69
CA GLY A 303 -21.44 -3.47 -3.53
C GLY A 303 -19.99 -2.98 -3.63
N ASN A 304 -19.31 -3.38 -4.69
CA ASN A 304 -17.94 -2.92 -4.98
C ASN A 304 -17.87 -1.89 -6.14
N LEU A 305 -19.01 -1.36 -6.58
CA LEU A 305 -19.08 -0.26 -7.55
C LEU A 305 -19.12 1.07 -6.82
N VAL A 306 -18.28 2.00 -7.23
CA VAL A 306 -18.29 3.41 -6.81
C VAL A 306 -18.55 4.30 -8.01
N GLU A 307 -19.43 5.29 -7.81
CA GLU A 307 -19.72 6.33 -8.81
C GLU A 307 -19.61 7.71 -8.16
N TYR A 308 -18.96 8.65 -8.84
CA TYR A 308 -18.76 10.01 -8.36
C TYR A 308 -18.39 10.96 -9.50
N SER A 309 -19.17 12.01 -9.72
CA SER A 309 -18.80 13.14 -10.58
C SER A 309 -18.13 12.73 -11.93
N GLY A 310 -18.77 11.82 -12.67
CA GLY A 310 -18.24 11.26 -13.92
C GLY A 310 -17.35 10.02 -13.74
N TRP A 311 -16.83 9.76 -12.56
CA TRP A 311 -16.10 8.54 -12.25
C TRP A 311 -17.02 7.34 -12.04
N SER A 312 -16.59 6.19 -12.54
CA SER A 312 -17.12 4.89 -12.16
C SER A 312 -16.00 3.86 -12.14
N LEU A 313 -15.96 3.03 -11.10
CA LEU A 313 -14.94 2.01 -10.92
C LEU A 313 -15.40 0.89 -9.99
N ALA A 314 -14.81 -0.28 -10.11
CA ALA A 314 -14.91 -1.35 -9.13
C ALA A 314 -13.68 -1.34 -8.20
N PHE A 315 -13.89 -1.67 -6.92
CA PHE A 315 -12.80 -1.81 -5.96
C PHE A 315 -12.85 -3.14 -5.23
N ARG A 316 -11.71 -3.53 -4.65
CA ARG A 316 -11.61 -4.65 -3.70
C ARG A 316 -10.42 -4.45 -2.74
N LEU A 317 -10.43 -5.16 -1.62
CA LEU A 317 -9.30 -5.23 -0.69
C LEU A 317 -8.67 -6.63 -0.77
N ARG A 318 -7.63 -6.77 -1.58
CA ARG A 318 -6.91 -8.02 -1.75
C ARG A 318 -6.20 -8.42 -0.47
N THR A 319 -6.42 -9.65 0.00
CA THR A 319 -5.86 -10.15 1.27
C THR A 319 -4.33 -10.04 1.33
N SER A 320 -3.65 -10.38 0.26
CA SER A 320 -2.18 -10.39 0.22
C SER A 320 -1.55 -8.99 0.14
N THR A 321 -2.09 -8.07 -0.66
CA THR A 321 -1.40 -6.81 -1.00
C THR A 321 -2.16 -5.54 -0.67
N GLY A 322 -3.50 -5.59 -0.50
CA GLY A 322 -4.30 -4.42 -0.19
C GLY A 322 -5.20 -3.94 -1.33
N LEU A 323 -5.42 -2.62 -1.40
CA LEU A 323 -6.45 -2.02 -2.23
C LEU A 323 -6.16 -2.14 -3.73
N GLN A 324 -7.17 -2.57 -4.50
CA GLN A 324 -7.16 -2.64 -5.95
C GLN A 324 -8.41 -1.97 -6.53
N LEU A 325 -8.22 -1.17 -7.58
CA LEU A 325 -9.28 -0.59 -8.40
C LEU A 325 -9.28 -1.26 -9.77
N PHE A 326 -10.47 -1.52 -10.31
CA PHE A 326 -10.66 -2.10 -11.63
C PHE A 326 -11.63 -1.29 -12.47
N ASP A 327 -11.43 -1.35 -13.80
CA ASP A 327 -12.28 -0.70 -14.80
C ASP A 327 -12.54 0.77 -14.45
N VAL A 328 -11.44 1.49 -14.19
CA VAL A 328 -11.45 2.90 -13.79
C VAL A 328 -11.86 3.74 -15.00
N ARG A 329 -13.05 4.35 -14.93
CA ARG A 329 -13.62 5.16 -16.02
C ARG A 329 -13.91 6.57 -15.56
N PHE A 330 -13.78 7.49 -16.49
CA PHE A 330 -14.24 8.86 -16.31
C PHE A 330 -15.07 9.28 -17.54
N ASN A 331 -16.28 9.81 -17.29
CA ASN A 331 -17.29 10.12 -18.32
C ASN A 331 -17.55 8.96 -19.29
N GLY A 332 -17.60 7.72 -18.77
CA GLY A 332 -17.87 6.50 -19.51
C GLY A 332 -16.67 5.93 -20.27
N GLU A 333 -15.54 6.61 -20.30
CA GLU A 333 -14.33 6.13 -20.99
C GLU A 333 -13.32 5.53 -19.99
N ARG A 334 -12.76 4.38 -20.33
CA ARG A 334 -11.76 3.72 -19.47
C ARG A 334 -10.43 4.46 -19.58
N ILE A 335 -9.81 4.64 -18.41
CA ILE A 335 -8.48 5.22 -18.24
C ILE A 335 -7.49 4.13 -17.86
N ALA A 336 -7.90 3.26 -16.93
CA ALA A 336 -7.11 2.13 -16.48
C ALA A 336 -8.00 0.89 -16.27
N TYR A 337 -7.49 -0.29 -16.63
CA TYR A 337 -8.13 -1.56 -16.32
C TYR A 337 -7.92 -1.95 -14.86
N GLU A 338 -6.71 -1.79 -14.36
CA GLU A 338 -6.32 -2.09 -12.98
C GLU A 338 -5.39 -1.01 -12.42
N MET A 339 -5.62 -0.62 -11.16
CA MET A 339 -4.65 0.11 -10.34
C MET A 339 -4.55 -0.60 -9.00
N SER A 340 -3.36 -1.02 -8.61
CA SER A 340 -3.20 -1.84 -7.41
C SER A 340 -1.92 -1.56 -6.66
N VAL A 341 -2.01 -1.63 -5.32
CA VAL A 341 -0.84 -1.75 -4.45
C VAL A 341 -0.21 -3.11 -4.68
N GLN A 342 1.10 -3.17 -4.86
CA GLN A 342 1.85 -4.38 -5.12
C GLN A 342 2.73 -4.78 -3.94
N GLU A 343 3.43 -3.83 -3.35
CA GLU A 343 4.38 -4.08 -2.26
C GLU A 343 4.66 -2.78 -1.51
N ALA A 344 5.03 -2.91 -0.23
CA ALA A 344 5.70 -1.88 0.54
C ALA A 344 6.94 -2.49 1.20
N ILE A 345 8.01 -1.73 1.31
CA ILE A 345 9.23 -2.15 1.99
C ILE A 345 9.74 -1.07 2.93
N ALA A 346 10.41 -1.51 4.00
CA ALA A 346 11.15 -0.65 4.90
C ALA A 346 12.51 -1.30 5.20
N PHE A 347 13.58 -0.74 4.63
CA PHE A 347 14.95 -1.25 4.77
C PHE A 347 15.72 -0.41 5.77
N TYR A 348 16.12 -1.04 6.87
CA TYR A 348 16.73 -0.39 8.03
C TYR A 348 18.25 -0.53 8.04
N GLY A 349 18.89 0.48 8.63
CA GLY A 349 20.26 0.42 9.10
C GLY A 349 20.31 0.37 10.62
N GLY A 350 21.37 -0.18 11.22
CA GLY A 350 21.50 -0.23 12.66
C GLY A 350 22.84 -0.77 13.12
N ASN A 351 23.06 -0.71 14.44
CA ASN A 351 24.29 -1.18 15.09
C ASN A 351 24.07 -2.44 15.95
N SER A 352 22.83 -2.75 16.30
CA SER A 352 22.49 -4.03 16.93
C SER A 352 22.25 -5.11 15.87
N PRO A 353 22.41 -6.39 16.20
CA PRO A 353 22.23 -7.47 15.23
C PRO A 353 20.89 -7.48 14.55
N ALA A 354 19.80 -7.29 15.32
CA ALA A 354 18.44 -7.22 14.76
C ALA A 354 18.32 -6.03 13.81
N ALA A 355 18.75 -4.82 14.23
CA ALA A 355 18.64 -3.62 13.40
C ALA A 355 19.46 -3.70 12.11
N MET A 356 20.67 -4.32 12.15
CA MET A 356 21.48 -4.55 10.95
C MET A 356 20.79 -5.43 9.92
N GLN A 357 20.09 -6.46 10.37
CA GLN A 357 19.46 -7.45 9.50
C GLN A 357 18.07 -7.03 9.02
N THR A 358 17.39 -6.08 9.67
CA THR A 358 16.00 -5.73 9.36
C THR A 358 15.84 -5.15 7.95
N LYS A 359 15.14 -5.89 7.08
CA LYS A 359 14.75 -5.52 5.71
C LYS A 359 13.33 -6.02 5.50
N TYR A 360 12.35 -5.22 5.94
CA TYR A 360 10.93 -5.60 5.85
C TYR A 360 10.43 -5.53 4.42
N ILE A 361 9.72 -6.58 4.00
CA ILE A 361 9.03 -6.70 2.72
C ILE A 361 7.60 -7.11 3.03
N ASP A 362 6.68 -6.14 3.02
CA ASP A 362 5.45 -6.15 3.83
C ASP A 362 4.35 -7.08 3.30
N VAL A 363 4.37 -7.46 2.02
CA VAL A 363 3.47 -8.50 1.47
C VAL A 363 3.64 -9.83 2.22
N GLY A 364 4.81 -10.10 2.76
CA GLY A 364 5.07 -11.28 3.60
C GLY A 364 4.19 -11.39 4.85
N TRP A 365 3.58 -10.29 5.30
CA TRP A 365 2.57 -10.28 6.37
C TRP A 365 1.13 -10.21 5.86
N GLY A 366 0.91 -10.11 4.54
CA GLY A 366 -0.41 -9.96 3.95
C GLY A 366 -1.00 -8.59 4.23
N MET A 367 -0.47 -7.54 3.60
CA MET A 367 -0.82 -6.13 3.86
C MET A 367 -2.32 -5.85 3.86
N GLY A 368 -3.12 -6.54 3.06
CA GLY A 368 -4.57 -6.38 3.04
C GLY A 368 -5.27 -7.07 4.21
N SER A 369 -4.65 -8.07 4.84
CA SER A 369 -5.20 -8.79 6.00
C SER A 369 -4.79 -8.16 7.33
N VAL A 370 -3.88 -7.20 7.35
CA VAL A 370 -3.51 -6.42 8.53
C VAL A 370 -4.20 -5.05 8.56
N THR A 371 -5.36 -4.98 7.95
CA THR A 371 -6.27 -3.84 8.00
C THR A 371 -7.07 -3.91 9.29
N HIS A 372 -7.01 -2.88 10.10
CA HIS A 372 -7.80 -2.75 11.31
C HIS A 372 -9.00 -1.84 11.11
N GLU A 373 -9.90 -1.84 12.08
CA GLU A 373 -11.13 -1.07 12.05
C GLU A 373 -10.84 0.44 12.00
N LEU A 374 -11.34 1.11 10.97
CA LEU A 374 -11.22 2.56 10.81
C LEU A 374 -12.14 3.29 11.78
N ALA A 375 -11.61 4.23 12.54
CA ALA A 375 -12.34 5.02 13.51
C ALA A 375 -13.04 6.23 12.87
N PRO A 376 -14.39 6.31 12.89
CA PRO A 376 -15.10 7.49 12.41
C PRO A 376 -14.71 8.75 13.20
N GLY A 377 -14.43 9.82 12.48
CA GLY A 377 -13.99 11.09 13.06
C GLY A 377 -12.49 11.21 13.32
N ILE A 378 -11.72 10.11 13.16
CA ILE A 378 -10.25 10.07 13.26
C ILE A 378 -9.65 9.64 11.92
N ASP A 379 -9.85 8.37 11.54
CA ASP A 379 -9.29 7.84 10.29
C ASP A 379 -10.05 8.32 9.06
N CYS A 380 -11.34 8.54 9.19
CA CYS A 380 -12.25 9.00 8.16
C CYS A 380 -13.30 9.95 8.77
N PRO A 381 -13.90 10.84 7.97
CA PRO A 381 -15.03 11.64 8.47
C PRO A 381 -16.16 10.76 9.01
N GLU A 382 -16.90 11.27 10.01
CA GLU A 382 -18.07 10.56 10.59
C GLU A 382 -19.16 10.29 9.55
N THR A 383 -19.20 11.08 8.46
CA THR A 383 -20.17 10.94 7.36
C THR A 383 -19.75 9.89 6.33
N ALA A 384 -18.54 9.34 6.40
CA ALA A 384 -18.04 8.37 5.43
C ALA A 384 -18.91 7.10 5.35
N THR A 385 -18.90 6.47 4.19
CA THR A 385 -19.43 5.12 4.00
C THR A 385 -18.37 4.13 4.40
N PHE A 386 -18.62 3.32 5.43
CA PHE A 386 -17.71 2.29 5.91
C PHE A 386 -18.10 0.92 5.37
N ILE A 387 -17.11 0.13 4.98
CA ILE A 387 -17.28 -1.18 4.34
C ILE A 387 -16.44 -2.21 5.07
N ASP A 388 -17.04 -3.34 5.39
CA ASP A 388 -16.35 -4.49 5.98
C ASP A 388 -15.59 -5.26 4.91
N ALA A 389 -14.46 -5.85 5.29
CA ALA A 389 -13.75 -6.85 4.51
C ALA A 389 -13.84 -8.24 5.17
N TYR A 390 -13.64 -9.26 4.37
CA TYR A 390 -13.57 -10.65 4.84
C TYR A 390 -12.35 -11.31 4.23
N HIS A 391 -11.50 -11.87 5.09
CA HIS A 391 -10.28 -12.55 4.66
C HIS A 391 -10.22 -13.97 5.19
N HIS A 392 -9.50 -14.82 4.48
CA HIS A 392 -9.05 -16.12 4.95
C HIS A 392 -7.53 -16.15 4.85
N TYR A 393 -6.88 -15.80 5.96
CA TYR A 393 -5.43 -15.73 6.09
C TYR A 393 -5.02 -16.33 7.43
N ASP A 394 -4.27 -17.42 7.39
CA ASP A 394 -3.85 -18.20 8.58
C ASP A 394 -5.00 -18.43 9.58
N ALA A 395 -6.16 -18.86 9.08
CA ALA A 395 -7.38 -18.99 9.86
C ALA A 395 -8.17 -20.23 9.48
N ASP A 396 -9.03 -20.71 10.40
CA ASP A 396 -9.91 -21.86 10.17
C ASP A 396 -11.31 -21.49 9.66
N ALA A 397 -11.60 -20.21 9.57
CA ALA A 397 -12.84 -19.65 9.03
C ALA A 397 -12.58 -18.27 8.44
N PRO A 398 -13.48 -17.75 7.57
CA PRO A 398 -13.41 -16.37 7.15
C PRO A 398 -13.45 -15.42 8.35
N VAL A 399 -12.52 -14.49 8.42
CA VAL A 399 -12.44 -13.46 9.46
C VAL A 399 -13.04 -12.16 8.93
N ARG A 400 -13.95 -11.54 9.71
CA ARG A 400 -14.52 -10.23 9.40
C ARG A 400 -13.61 -9.13 9.94
N TYR A 401 -13.34 -8.17 9.10
CA TYR A 401 -12.64 -6.92 9.42
C TYR A 401 -13.67 -5.78 9.29
N PRO A 402 -14.27 -5.34 10.41
CA PRO A 402 -15.27 -4.28 10.37
C PRO A 402 -14.64 -2.96 9.94
N ARG A 403 -15.39 -2.16 9.20
CA ARG A 403 -14.95 -0.83 8.74
C ARG A 403 -13.52 -0.81 8.14
N ALA A 404 -13.17 -1.82 7.34
CA ALA A 404 -11.85 -1.96 6.74
C ALA A 404 -11.55 -0.93 5.64
N ILE A 405 -12.60 -0.41 5.00
CA ILE A 405 -12.52 0.61 3.95
C ILE A 405 -13.49 1.73 4.30
N CYS A 406 -13.10 2.98 4.07
CA CYS A 406 -14.02 4.10 4.07
C CYS A 406 -14.01 4.85 2.74
N ILE A 407 -15.18 5.35 2.34
CA ILE A 407 -15.37 6.16 1.14
C ILE A 407 -16.07 7.45 1.55
N PHE A 408 -15.51 8.59 1.15
CA PHE A 408 -16.05 9.90 1.53
C PHE A 408 -15.61 10.98 0.55
N GLU A 409 -16.39 12.06 0.45
CA GLU A 409 -16.00 13.25 -0.28
C GLU A 409 -15.21 14.18 0.64
N LEU A 410 -14.05 14.63 0.15
CA LEU A 410 -13.13 15.53 0.86
C LEU A 410 -13.18 16.92 0.22
N PRO A 411 -13.57 17.97 0.97
CA PRO A 411 -13.26 19.34 0.58
C PRO A 411 -11.74 19.55 0.66
N THR A 412 -11.11 19.89 -0.47
CA THR A 412 -9.64 19.98 -0.53
C THR A 412 -9.06 21.21 0.17
N GLY A 413 -9.94 22.16 0.57
CA GLY A 413 -9.52 23.42 1.19
C GLY A 413 -8.91 24.44 0.19
N VAL A 414 -8.72 24.04 -1.06
CA VAL A 414 -8.25 24.88 -2.14
C VAL A 414 -9.22 24.84 -3.32
N PRO A 415 -9.42 25.93 -4.08
CA PRO A 415 -10.26 25.85 -5.27
C PRO A 415 -9.65 24.93 -6.31
N LEU A 416 -10.49 24.15 -7.03
CA LEU A 416 -10.03 23.32 -8.14
C LEU A 416 -9.41 24.19 -9.23
N ARG A 417 -10.01 25.36 -9.46
CA ARG A 417 -9.45 26.43 -10.31
C ARG A 417 -10.01 27.78 -9.87
N ARG A 418 -9.24 28.84 -10.07
CA ARG A 418 -9.65 30.21 -9.81
C ARG A 418 -8.90 31.20 -10.68
N HIS A 419 -9.52 32.33 -10.96
CA HIS A 419 -8.88 33.48 -11.58
C HIS A 419 -9.49 34.80 -11.06
N PHE A 420 -8.65 35.77 -10.82
CA PHE A 420 -9.04 37.15 -10.61
C PHE A 420 -8.48 37.97 -11.77
N ASP A 421 -9.35 38.56 -12.59
CA ASP A 421 -8.97 39.46 -13.67
C ASP A 421 -9.02 40.88 -13.15
N ASN A 422 -7.85 41.50 -13.11
CA ASN A 422 -7.72 42.91 -12.81
C ASN A 422 -7.59 43.67 -14.12
N ASN A 423 -8.69 44.25 -14.56
CA ASN A 423 -8.75 45.00 -15.79
C ASN A 423 -7.71 46.12 -15.84
N PHE A 424 -6.57 45.85 -16.38
CA PHE A 424 -5.53 46.81 -16.66
C PHE A 424 -5.71 47.35 -18.12
N GLN A 425 -6.55 48.36 -18.35
CA GLN A 425 -6.82 48.98 -19.64
C GLN A 425 -7.91 48.32 -20.54
N GLY A 426 -9.09 48.11 -20.05
CA GLY A 426 -10.25 47.86 -20.90
C GLY A 426 -10.73 46.41 -21.03
N GLY A 427 -10.19 45.49 -20.27
CA GLY A 427 -10.72 44.12 -20.12
C GLY A 427 -11.91 44.04 -19.14
N SER A 428 -12.31 42.85 -18.76
CA SER A 428 -13.38 42.63 -17.78
C SER A 428 -12.80 42.43 -16.40
N THR A 429 -13.18 43.21 -15.40
CA THR A 429 -12.85 42.94 -14.01
C THR A 429 -13.80 41.88 -13.47
N PHE A 430 -13.29 40.77 -13.01
CA PHE A 430 -14.09 39.72 -12.36
C PHE A 430 -13.23 38.81 -11.49
N TYR A 431 -13.90 38.12 -10.58
CA TYR A 431 -13.38 36.94 -9.93
C TYR A 431 -14.22 35.73 -10.29
N ALA A 432 -13.59 34.60 -10.59
CA ALA A 432 -14.27 33.34 -10.77
C ALA A 432 -13.51 32.21 -10.08
N GLY A 433 -14.24 31.31 -9.47
CA GLY A 433 -13.67 30.15 -8.77
C GLY A 433 -14.60 28.95 -8.77
N LEU A 434 -14.00 27.77 -8.74
CA LEU A 434 -14.67 26.48 -8.60
C LEU A 434 -14.16 25.79 -7.34
N GLU A 435 -15.09 25.35 -6.48
CA GLU A 435 -14.76 24.58 -5.26
C GLU A 435 -13.95 23.33 -5.59
N GLY A 436 -12.95 23.04 -4.75
CA GLY A 436 -12.15 21.83 -4.84
C GLY A 436 -12.69 20.72 -3.95
N HIS A 437 -13.07 19.61 -4.58
CA HIS A 437 -13.48 18.39 -3.89
C HIS A 437 -12.84 17.19 -4.56
N ALA A 438 -12.68 16.10 -3.80
CA ALA A 438 -12.27 14.79 -4.31
C ALA A 438 -13.02 13.68 -3.56
N LEU A 439 -13.36 12.60 -4.24
CA LEU A 439 -13.78 11.38 -3.55
C LEU A 439 -12.53 10.62 -3.11
N VAL A 440 -12.51 10.19 -1.86
CA VAL A 440 -11.43 9.39 -1.27
C VAL A 440 -11.93 7.96 -1.04
N ILE A 441 -11.15 6.99 -1.50
CA ILE A 441 -11.28 5.57 -1.13
C ILE A 441 -10.06 5.26 -0.27
N ARG A 442 -10.27 4.96 1.02
CA ARG A 442 -9.20 4.80 2.02
C ARG A 442 -9.25 3.43 2.67
N THR A 443 -8.09 2.85 2.91
CA THR A 443 -7.85 1.73 3.82
C THR A 443 -6.54 1.95 4.58
N THR A 444 -6.27 1.13 5.60
CA THR A 444 -5.01 1.15 6.34
C THR A 444 -4.37 -0.24 6.35
N SER A 445 -3.08 -0.29 6.62
CA SER A 445 -2.36 -1.53 6.90
C SER A 445 -1.41 -1.28 8.06
N THR A 446 -1.59 -2.00 9.18
CA THR A 446 -0.66 -1.99 10.30
C THR A 446 0.36 -3.10 10.10
N VAL A 447 1.52 -2.75 9.55
CA VAL A 447 2.61 -3.68 9.29
C VAL A 447 3.62 -3.55 10.41
N TYR A 448 3.44 -4.37 11.42
CA TYR A 448 4.29 -4.45 12.59
C TYR A 448 4.30 -3.14 13.42
N ASN A 449 5.40 -2.35 13.37
CA ASN A 449 5.51 -1.09 14.08
C ASN A 449 4.92 0.11 13.32
N TYR A 450 4.66 -0.02 12.02
CA TYR A 450 4.22 1.06 11.14
C TYR A 450 2.79 0.89 10.66
N ASP A 451 2.12 2.03 10.45
CA ASP A 451 0.81 2.14 9.82
C ASP A 451 0.94 2.86 8.49
N TYR A 452 0.39 2.27 7.44
CA TYR A 452 0.21 2.91 6.15
C TYR A 452 -1.26 3.24 5.94
N ILE A 453 -1.54 4.49 5.55
CA ILE A 453 -2.87 4.95 5.15
C ILE A 453 -2.86 5.09 3.64
N TRP A 454 -3.67 4.29 2.96
CA TRP A 454 -3.73 4.18 1.51
C TRP A 454 -4.93 4.95 0.99
N ASP A 455 -4.71 5.95 0.14
CA ASP A 455 -5.74 6.78 -0.46
C ASP A 455 -5.70 6.73 -1.99
N PHE A 456 -6.89 6.58 -2.59
CA PHE A 456 -7.15 6.93 -3.98
C PHE A 456 -8.13 8.09 -4.01
N LEU A 457 -7.76 9.20 -4.64
CA LEU A 457 -8.53 10.42 -4.73
C LEU A 457 -8.98 10.67 -6.16
N LEU A 458 -10.27 10.87 -6.36
CA LEU A 458 -10.92 11.08 -7.65
C LEU A 458 -11.40 12.53 -7.74
N PHE A 459 -10.84 13.30 -8.67
CA PHE A 459 -11.18 14.72 -8.86
C PHE A 459 -12.17 14.92 -10.02
N PRO A 460 -13.04 15.96 -9.96
CA PRO A 460 -14.05 16.22 -10.99
C PRO A 460 -13.50 16.58 -12.37
N ASN A 461 -12.21 16.80 -12.50
CA ASN A 461 -11.53 17.11 -13.77
C ASN A 461 -10.84 15.90 -14.42
N GLY A 462 -11.15 14.68 -13.95
CA GLY A 462 -10.56 13.47 -14.50
C GLY A 462 -9.15 13.15 -13.99
N VAL A 463 -8.67 13.86 -12.97
CA VAL A 463 -7.43 13.53 -12.26
C VAL A 463 -7.71 12.46 -11.21
N LEU A 464 -6.86 11.44 -11.16
CA LEU A 464 -6.80 10.46 -10.08
C LEU A 464 -5.45 10.60 -9.38
N GLU A 465 -5.45 10.70 -8.05
CA GLU A 465 -4.24 10.76 -7.23
C GLU A 465 -4.20 9.56 -6.28
N THR A 466 -3.01 8.96 -6.12
CA THR A 466 -2.74 8.01 -5.06
C THR A 466 -1.89 8.67 -3.99
N LYS A 467 -2.17 8.35 -2.74
CA LYS A 467 -1.32 8.73 -1.60
C LYS A 467 -1.12 7.55 -0.68
N VAL A 468 0.05 7.46 -0.11
CA VAL A 468 0.30 6.65 1.07
C VAL A 468 0.92 7.55 2.12
N HIS A 469 0.29 7.59 3.30
CA HIS A 469 0.81 8.27 4.47
C HIS A 469 1.39 7.22 5.40
N ALA A 470 2.60 7.46 5.90
CA ALA A 470 3.25 6.61 6.88
C ALA A 470 3.14 7.23 8.27
N THR A 471 2.82 6.40 9.25
CA THR A 471 2.70 6.77 10.67
C THR A 471 3.00 5.55 11.54
N GLY A 472 2.69 5.58 12.83
CA GLY A 472 2.97 4.49 13.77
C GLY A 472 4.25 4.73 14.57
N TYR A 473 4.82 3.65 15.12
CA TYR A 473 6.03 3.72 15.92
C TYR A 473 7.29 3.54 15.07
N VAL A 474 8.32 4.37 15.31
CA VAL A 474 9.63 4.12 14.69
C VAL A 474 10.20 2.77 15.16
N HIS A 475 10.85 2.04 14.24
CA HIS A 475 11.66 0.90 14.64
C HIS A 475 12.90 1.40 15.37
N ALA A 476 13.06 0.96 16.61
CA ALA A 476 14.12 1.46 17.48
C ALA A 476 14.94 0.32 18.07
N SER A 477 16.22 0.59 18.27
CA SER A 477 17.16 -0.28 18.96
C SER A 477 17.66 0.36 20.25
N PHE A 478 18.28 -0.43 21.10
CA PHE A 478 18.92 0.08 22.29
C PHE A 478 20.10 1.00 21.91
N TYR A 479 20.13 2.20 22.51
CA TYR A 479 21.18 3.18 22.20
C TYR A 479 22.54 2.70 22.68
N THR A 480 23.49 2.67 21.76
CA THR A 480 24.93 2.61 22.03
C THR A 480 25.62 3.80 21.34
N PRO A 481 26.78 4.29 21.82
CA PRO A 481 27.46 5.41 21.18
C PRO A 481 27.76 5.17 19.69
N GLU A 482 28.10 3.94 19.30
CA GLU A 482 28.40 3.55 17.94
C GLU A 482 27.17 3.54 17.06
N GLY A 483 25.98 3.39 17.65
CA GLY A 483 24.68 3.37 16.95
C GLY A 483 24.33 4.70 16.30
N ILE A 484 24.91 5.82 16.73
CA ILE A 484 24.60 7.16 16.22
C ILE A 484 24.88 7.33 14.71
N HIS A 485 25.71 6.48 14.11
CA HIS A 485 25.95 6.45 12.66
C HIS A 485 24.75 5.92 11.87
N TYR A 486 23.81 5.25 12.55
CA TYR A 486 22.69 4.54 11.92
C TYR A 486 21.33 5.10 12.31
N GLY A 487 21.31 6.26 12.95
CA GLY A 487 20.05 6.87 13.37
C GLY A 487 20.24 8.01 14.36
N THR A 488 19.17 8.35 15.06
CA THR A 488 19.14 9.46 16.01
C THR A 488 18.81 8.93 17.41
N ARG A 489 19.50 9.41 18.42
CA ARG A 489 19.13 9.15 19.81
C ARG A 489 17.85 9.90 20.16
N LEU A 490 16.77 9.17 20.34
CA LEU A 490 15.43 9.72 20.60
C LEU A 490 15.12 9.88 22.09
N HIS A 491 15.77 9.06 22.92
CA HIS A 491 15.66 9.09 24.38
C HIS A 491 16.94 8.52 25.04
N THR A 492 16.97 8.45 26.37
CA THR A 492 18.17 8.02 27.14
C THR A 492 18.78 6.72 26.63
N HIS A 493 17.94 5.72 26.33
CA HIS A 493 18.38 4.39 25.88
C HIS A 493 17.77 4.00 24.54
N LEU A 494 17.27 4.96 23.76
CA LEU A 494 16.53 4.72 22.54
C LEU A 494 17.22 5.35 21.35
N LEU A 495 17.53 4.53 20.35
CA LEU A 495 18.02 4.92 19.03
C LEU A 495 16.93 4.63 17.98
N GLY A 496 16.42 5.66 17.32
CA GLY A 496 15.58 5.50 16.14
C GLY A 496 16.43 5.18 14.93
N ASN A 497 16.18 4.04 14.27
CA ASN A 497 17.00 3.55 13.17
C ASN A 497 16.63 4.22 11.85
N ILE A 498 17.65 4.67 11.09
CA ILE A 498 17.48 5.17 9.71
C ILE A 498 16.86 4.09 8.83
N HIS A 499 15.93 4.46 7.96
CA HIS A 499 15.33 3.53 7.02
C HIS A 499 14.73 4.22 5.79
N THR A 500 14.60 3.46 4.71
CA THR A 500 13.96 3.92 3.48
C THR A 500 12.68 3.14 3.25
N HIS A 501 11.58 3.88 3.09
CA HIS A 501 10.30 3.33 2.64
C HIS A 501 10.17 3.43 1.13
N LEU A 502 9.81 2.32 0.48
CA LEU A 502 9.35 2.32 -0.91
C LEU A 502 8.03 1.59 -1.01
N VAL A 503 7.16 2.11 -1.86
CA VAL A 503 5.86 1.53 -2.19
C VAL A 503 5.77 1.35 -3.70
N HIS A 504 5.28 0.19 -4.12
CA HIS A 504 5.19 -0.20 -5.52
C HIS A 504 3.75 -0.39 -5.96
N TYR A 505 3.42 0.17 -7.12
CA TYR A 505 2.08 0.12 -7.72
C TYR A 505 2.13 -0.46 -9.13
N LYS A 506 1.07 -1.18 -9.50
CA LYS A 506 0.76 -1.57 -10.88
C LYS A 506 -0.37 -0.69 -11.41
N ILE A 507 -0.22 -0.18 -12.64
CA ILE A 507 -1.22 0.59 -13.35
C ILE A 507 -1.33 0.01 -14.76
N ASP A 508 -2.35 -0.78 -14.98
CA ASP A 508 -2.70 -1.33 -16.29
C ASP A 508 -3.56 -0.29 -17.03
N LEU A 509 -2.95 0.40 -17.98
CA LEU A 509 -3.51 1.58 -18.63
C LEU A 509 -4.28 1.22 -19.89
N ASP A 510 -5.52 1.72 -19.99
CA ASP A 510 -6.40 1.59 -21.17
C ASP A 510 -6.82 3.00 -21.66
N VAL A 511 -5.85 3.87 -21.94
CA VAL A 511 -6.08 5.26 -22.31
C VAL A 511 -6.79 5.34 -23.66
N ALA A 512 -8.11 5.60 -23.65
CA ALA A 512 -8.97 5.60 -24.84
C ALA A 512 -8.87 4.29 -25.66
N GLY A 513 -8.64 3.15 -24.99
CA GLY A 513 -8.47 1.82 -25.55
C GLY A 513 -7.12 1.19 -25.18
N THR A 514 -6.92 -0.08 -25.57
CA THR A 514 -5.74 -0.89 -25.16
C THR A 514 -4.51 -0.69 -26.08
N ALA A 515 -4.63 -0.01 -27.22
CA ALA A 515 -3.51 0.24 -28.13
C ALA A 515 -2.80 1.54 -27.75
N ASN A 516 -1.92 1.49 -26.75
CA ASN A 516 -1.24 2.64 -26.22
C ASN A 516 0.24 2.69 -26.58
N SER A 517 0.79 3.90 -26.63
CA SER A 517 2.21 4.18 -26.84
C SER A 517 2.71 5.07 -25.70
N PHE A 518 3.99 4.95 -25.39
CA PHE A 518 4.62 5.69 -24.32
C PHE A 518 5.66 6.68 -24.85
N GLU A 519 5.63 7.90 -24.36
CA GLU A 519 6.64 8.92 -24.64
C GLU A 519 7.01 9.72 -23.39
N THR A 520 8.21 10.27 -23.42
CA THR A 520 8.66 11.27 -22.43
C THR A 520 8.73 12.65 -23.08
N VAL A 521 8.38 13.68 -22.31
CA VAL A 521 8.48 15.08 -22.77
C VAL A 521 9.31 15.88 -21.79
N ASP A 522 10.25 16.63 -22.32
CA ASP A 522 11.11 17.55 -21.60
C ASP A 522 11.28 18.85 -22.36
N ILE A 523 12.14 19.74 -21.88
CA ILE A 523 12.56 20.94 -22.60
C ILE A 523 13.96 20.77 -23.16
N ALA A 524 14.18 21.35 -24.33
CA ALA A 524 15.52 21.65 -24.84
C ALA A 524 15.61 23.17 -25.03
N PHE A 525 16.80 23.68 -25.00
CA PHE A 525 17.05 25.09 -25.30
C PHE A 525 17.56 25.25 -26.74
N GLU A 526 17.05 26.23 -27.44
CA GLU A 526 17.50 26.59 -28.76
C GLU A 526 17.90 28.07 -28.83
N ASN A 527 18.95 28.33 -29.56
CA ASN A 527 19.47 29.68 -29.78
C ASN A 527 19.05 30.12 -31.15
N ILE A 528 18.15 31.09 -31.24
CA ILE A 528 17.57 31.59 -32.48
C ILE A 528 17.96 33.06 -32.73
N SER A 529 18.06 33.44 -33.98
CA SER A 529 18.14 34.85 -34.40
C SER A 529 16.71 35.45 -34.37
N LEU A 530 16.62 36.70 -33.89
CA LEU A 530 15.31 37.37 -33.86
C LEU A 530 14.97 37.85 -35.29
N PRO A 531 13.81 37.46 -35.87
CA PRO A 531 13.44 37.86 -37.21
C PRO A 531 13.35 39.39 -37.41
N TRP A 532 12.98 40.13 -36.37
CA TRP A 532 12.86 41.59 -36.35
C TRP A 532 14.16 42.33 -35.97
N GLN A 533 15.17 41.58 -35.47
CA GLN A 533 16.49 42.11 -35.10
C GLN A 533 17.57 41.05 -35.30
N PRO A 534 17.95 40.76 -36.55
CA PRO A 534 18.80 39.59 -36.88
C PRO A 534 20.20 39.60 -36.26
N SER A 535 20.69 40.79 -35.84
CA SER A 535 21.96 40.94 -35.13
C SER A 535 21.95 40.41 -33.68
N HIS A 536 20.75 40.18 -33.11
CA HIS A 536 20.58 39.67 -31.76
C HIS A 536 20.12 38.21 -31.77
N ARG A 537 20.56 37.48 -30.78
CA ARG A 537 20.18 36.09 -30.56
C ARG A 537 19.45 35.98 -29.25
N LEU A 538 18.46 35.06 -29.20
CA LEU A 538 17.67 34.75 -28.05
C LEU A 538 17.72 33.25 -27.81
N VAL A 539 17.86 32.87 -26.55
CA VAL A 539 17.71 31.47 -26.12
C VAL A 539 16.29 31.29 -25.61
N GLN A 540 15.59 30.29 -26.14
CA GLN A 540 14.25 29.93 -25.70
C GLN A 540 14.08 28.44 -25.47
N PRO A 541 13.18 28.03 -24.59
CA PRO A 541 12.82 26.62 -24.41
C PRO A 541 11.94 26.12 -25.55
N ARG A 542 12.17 24.89 -25.98
CA ARG A 542 11.28 24.15 -26.87
C ARG A 542 10.97 22.78 -26.33
N LEU A 543 9.88 22.17 -26.78
CA LEU A 543 9.52 20.80 -26.41
C LEU A 543 10.51 19.80 -27.01
N LYS A 544 10.94 18.86 -26.18
CA LYS A 544 11.72 17.69 -26.57
C LYS A 544 10.88 16.44 -26.27
N ARG A 545 10.30 15.83 -27.31
CA ARG A 545 9.52 14.60 -27.21
C ARG A 545 10.38 13.41 -27.62
N GLU A 546 10.32 12.35 -26.82
CA GLU A 546 11.08 11.11 -27.05
C GLU A 546 10.15 9.91 -26.93
N PRO A 547 9.67 9.33 -28.05
CA PRO A 547 8.97 8.06 -28.04
C PRO A 547 9.85 6.95 -27.46
N ARG A 548 9.27 6.08 -26.65
CA ARG A 548 9.90 4.91 -26.10
C ARG A 548 9.25 3.69 -26.72
N LEU A 549 10.02 2.95 -27.51
CA LEU A 549 9.47 1.89 -28.35
C LEU A 549 9.62 0.49 -27.73
N ARG A 550 10.47 0.36 -26.73
CA ARG A 550 10.78 -0.89 -26.06
C ARG A 550 10.86 -0.71 -24.54
N GLU A 551 10.60 -1.77 -23.81
CA GLU A 551 10.54 -1.78 -22.34
C GLU A 551 11.80 -1.24 -21.69
N ARG A 552 13.01 -1.64 -22.16
CA ARG A 552 14.27 -1.12 -21.62
C ARG A 552 14.46 0.38 -21.82
N GLN A 553 13.86 0.95 -22.85
CA GLN A 553 13.86 2.40 -23.07
C GLN A 553 12.88 3.14 -22.13
N ALA A 554 11.92 2.40 -21.57
CA ALA A 554 10.88 2.90 -20.69
C ALA A 554 11.14 2.58 -19.21
N THR A 555 12.39 2.33 -18.84
CA THR A 555 12.84 2.17 -17.45
C THR A 555 13.53 3.44 -16.97
N PHE A 556 13.16 3.90 -15.76
CA PHE A 556 13.67 5.14 -15.16
C PHE A 556 14.31 4.84 -13.81
N PRO A 557 15.63 4.54 -13.79
CA PRO A 557 16.33 4.14 -12.57
C PRO A 557 16.36 5.23 -11.51
N ILE A 558 16.20 4.84 -10.25
CA ILE A 558 16.41 5.71 -9.09
C ILE A 558 17.87 6.19 -9.10
N GLY A 559 18.07 7.47 -8.76
CA GLY A 559 19.40 8.11 -8.81
C GLY A 559 19.80 8.67 -10.19
N LYS A 560 18.90 8.60 -11.18
CA LYS A 560 19.07 9.27 -12.47
C LYS A 560 18.06 10.40 -12.63
N PRO A 561 18.40 11.46 -13.40
CA PRO A 561 17.43 12.51 -13.72
C PRO A 561 16.18 11.94 -14.40
N LEU A 562 15.01 12.39 -13.96
CA LEU A 562 13.73 12.03 -14.57
C LEU A 562 13.33 13.01 -15.64
N PRO A 563 12.70 12.53 -16.74
CA PRO A 563 11.94 13.39 -17.63
C PRO A 563 10.82 14.11 -16.88
N ARG A 564 10.49 15.32 -17.29
CA ARG A 564 9.43 16.11 -16.64
C ARG A 564 8.03 15.56 -16.86
N TYR A 565 7.81 14.87 -17.99
CA TYR A 565 6.51 14.29 -18.34
C TYR A 565 6.66 12.85 -18.80
N PHE A 566 5.79 12.02 -18.26
CA PHE A 566 5.55 10.65 -18.71
C PHE A 566 4.17 10.57 -19.29
N LEU A 567 4.03 10.30 -20.58
CA LEU A 567 2.75 10.29 -21.27
C LEU A 567 2.46 8.91 -21.85
N ILE A 568 1.28 8.38 -21.50
CA ILE A 568 0.67 7.23 -22.14
C ILE A 568 -0.43 7.76 -23.05
N SER A 569 -0.39 7.45 -24.32
CA SER A 569 -1.30 7.97 -25.32
C SER A 569 -1.89 6.88 -26.20
N ASN A 570 -3.10 7.10 -26.71
CA ASN A 570 -3.61 6.33 -27.82
C ASN A 570 -3.39 7.13 -29.13
N PRO A 571 -2.42 6.73 -29.97
CA PRO A 571 -2.12 7.48 -31.21
C PRO A 571 -3.24 7.49 -32.24
N SER A 572 -4.15 6.49 -32.15
CA SER A 572 -5.30 6.35 -33.07
C SER A 572 -6.52 7.15 -32.65
N GLN A 573 -6.55 7.67 -31.41
CA GLN A 573 -7.64 8.45 -30.85
C GLN A 573 -7.17 9.87 -30.59
N LYS A 574 -7.82 10.85 -31.23
CA LYS A 574 -7.45 12.24 -31.12
C LYS A 574 -8.61 13.07 -30.56
N ASN A 575 -8.29 14.14 -29.86
CA ASN A 575 -9.26 15.17 -29.50
C ASN A 575 -9.58 16.05 -30.73
N ARG A 576 -10.51 16.99 -30.60
CA ARG A 576 -10.91 17.91 -31.73
C ARG A 576 -9.78 18.80 -32.24
N TRP A 577 -8.69 18.92 -31.48
CA TRP A 577 -7.52 19.72 -31.81
C TRP A 577 -6.40 18.88 -32.45
N ASP A 578 -6.69 17.66 -32.87
CA ASP A 578 -5.77 16.72 -33.53
C ASP A 578 -4.63 16.22 -32.63
N HIS A 579 -4.74 16.36 -31.29
CA HIS A 579 -3.78 15.80 -30.35
C HIS A 579 -4.13 14.34 -29.99
N PRO A 580 -3.13 13.44 -29.92
CA PRO A 580 -3.34 12.12 -29.35
C PRO A 580 -3.90 12.23 -27.91
N ARG A 581 -4.94 11.48 -27.63
CA ARG A 581 -5.56 11.44 -26.29
C ARG A 581 -4.63 10.71 -25.33
N SER A 582 -4.26 11.38 -24.24
CA SER A 582 -3.17 10.94 -23.37
C SER A 582 -3.52 11.14 -21.90
N TYR A 583 -2.85 10.35 -21.05
CA TYR A 583 -2.75 10.58 -19.62
C TYR A 583 -1.29 10.73 -19.23
N ARG A 584 -1.01 11.66 -18.31
CA ARG A 584 0.29 11.88 -17.72
C ARG A 584 0.38 11.16 -16.39
N ILE A 585 1.50 10.44 -16.15
CA ILE A 585 1.90 9.98 -14.82
C ILE A 585 2.80 11.05 -14.21
N GLN A 586 2.45 11.57 -13.04
CA GLN A 586 3.22 12.58 -12.31
C GLN A 586 3.58 12.04 -10.93
N LEU A 587 4.87 11.84 -10.67
CA LEU A 587 5.36 11.31 -9.41
C LEU A 587 5.42 12.42 -8.35
N ASN A 588 5.02 12.07 -7.12
CA ASN A 588 5.27 12.81 -5.89
C ASN A 588 6.05 11.87 -4.96
N SER A 589 7.37 11.87 -5.11
CA SER A 589 8.24 10.89 -4.48
C SER A 589 9.64 11.43 -4.28
N HIS A 590 10.24 11.03 -3.15
CA HIS A 590 11.64 11.26 -2.80
C HIS A 590 12.38 9.93 -2.66
N ALA A 591 11.99 8.93 -3.44
CA ALA A 591 12.58 7.60 -3.41
C ALA A 591 14.09 7.62 -3.69
N GLY A 592 14.83 6.92 -2.82
CA GLY A 592 16.26 6.65 -2.98
C GLY A 592 16.52 5.15 -3.14
N LEU A 593 17.74 4.77 -3.52
CA LEU A 593 18.15 3.36 -3.54
C LEU A 593 18.16 2.81 -2.12
N VAL A 594 17.58 1.64 -1.93
CA VAL A 594 17.53 0.96 -0.62
C VAL A 594 18.84 0.23 -0.30
N LEU A 595 19.47 -0.38 -1.31
CA LEU A 595 20.74 -1.07 -1.24
C LEU A 595 21.53 -0.89 -2.55
N PRO A 596 22.84 -1.10 -2.55
CA PRO A 596 23.61 -1.17 -3.78
C PRO A 596 23.09 -2.26 -4.71
N ARG A 597 23.06 -1.97 -6.00
CA ARG A 597 22.67 -2.95 -7.03
C ARG A 597 23.54 -4.19 -6.95
N ASN A 598 22.95 -5.34 -7.12
CA ASN A 598 23.54 -6.68 -7.02
C ASN A 598 23.90 -7.13 -5.59
N TRP A 599 23.44 -6.42 -4.56
CA TRP A 599 23.45 -6.97 -3.22
C TRP A 599 22.39 -8.08 -3.10
N LYS A 600 22.66 -9.13 -2.29
CA LYS A 600 21.81 -10.32 -2.28
C LYS A 600 20.36 -10.01 -1.89
N GLU A 601 20.15 -9.20 -0.85
CA GLU A 601 18.85 -8.83 -0.35
C GLU A 601 18.06 -7.95 -1.32
N GLU A 602 18.74 -7.23 -2.21
CA GLU A 602 18.13 -6.41 -3.25
C GLU A 602 17.52 -7.24 -4.37
N ASN A 603 17.95 -8.51 -4.54
CA ASN A 603 17.38 -9.41 -5.55
C ASN A 603 15.89 -9.72 -5.30
N GLY A 604 15.42 -9.63 -4.07
CA GLY A 604 14.01 -9.82 -3.72
C GLY A 604 13.11 -8.66 -4.16
N VAL A 605 13.69 -7.48 -4.34
CA VAL A 605 12.96 -6.25 -4.62
C VAL A 605 13.53 -5.47 -5.83
N PRO A 606 13.79 -6.12 -6.98
CA PRO A 606 14.46 -5.46 -8.10
C PRO A 606 13.65 -4.32 -8.71
N TRP A 607 12.33 -4.27 -8.49
CA TRP A 607 11.48 -3.14 -8.84
C TRP A 607 11.90 -1.85 -8.12
N SER A 608 12.53 -1.95 -6.94
CA SER A 608 13.03 -0.81 -6.16
C SER A 608 14.18 -0.05 -6.84
N ARG A 609 14.69 -0.57 -7.95
CA ARG A 609 15.70 0.09 -8.79
C ARG A 609 15.16 1.23 -9.62
N TYR A 610 13.84 1.29 -9.82
CA TYR A 610 13.20 2.18 -10.78
C TYR A 610 12.15 3.06 -10.11
N HIS A 611 12.15 4.36 -10.44
CA HIS A 611 11.01 5.23 -10.17
C HIS A 611 9.78 4.79 -10.96
N MET A 612 10.00 4.32 -12.19
CA MET A 612 8.97 3.83 -13.07
C MET A 612 9.57 2.90 -14.12
N ALA A 613 8.80 1.89 -14.51
CA ALA A 613 9.03 1.10 -15.71
C ALA A 613 7.69 0.91 -16.44
N VAL A 614 7.73 0.81 -17.77
CA VAL A 614 6.55 0.50 -18.59
C VAL A 614 6.82 -0.78 -19.36
N THR A 615 5.91 -1.75 -19.25
CA THR A 615 5.96 -3.05 -19.92
C THR A 615 4.72 -3.27 -20.78
N GLN A 616 4.77 -4.24 -21.69
CA GLN A 616 3.58 -4.78 -22.29
C GLN A 616 2.80 -5.59 -21.24
N HIS A 617 1.46 -5.60 -21.34
CA HIS A 617 0.60 -6.37 -20.44
C HIS A 617 0.75 -7.87 -20.67
N HIS A 618 0.95 -8.64 -19.59
CA HIS A 618 0.92 -10.10 -19.58
C HIS A 618 0.07 -10.62 -18.42
N GLU A 619 -0.78 -11.61 -18.71
CA GLU A 619 -1.68 -12.22 -17.72
C GLU A 619 -0.94 -12.93 -16.56
N ASN A 620 0.30 -13.38 -16.78
CA ASN A 620 1.14 -14.02 -15.78
C ASN A 620 1.98 -13.02 -14.95
N GLU A 621 1.94 -11.72 -15.27
CA GLU A 621 2.61 -10.62 -14.56
C GLU A 621 1.60 -9.86 -13.70
N GLY A 622 0.74 -10.58 -13.01
CA GLY A 622 -0.29 -10.00 -12.14
C GLY A 622 0.24 -9.38 -10.85
N VAL A 623 1.44 -9.80 -10.41
CA VAL A 623 2.10 -9.32 -9.19
C VAL A 623 3.60 -9.18 -9.41
N SER A 624 4.20 -8.14 -8.81
CA SER A 624 5.65 -7.89 -8.84
C SER A 624 6.38 -8.42 -7.60
N SER A 625 5.65 -9.00 -6.65
CA SER A 625 6.15 -9.55 -5.40
C SER A 625 5.35 -10.79 -4.98
N SER A 626 5.83 -11.55 -4.01
CA SER A 626 5.17 -12.76 -3.52
C SER A 626 5.09 -12.79 -2.00
N LEU A 627 4.15 -13.58 -1.46
CA LEU A 627 4.00 -13.82 -0.02
C LEU A 627 5.26 -14.41 0.65
N TYR A 628 6.14 -15.03 -0.15
CA TYR A 628 7.32 -15.77 0.35
C TYR A 628 8.57 -14.89 0.40
N ILE A 629 8.52 -13.74 -0.27
CA ILE A 629 9.68 -12.89 -0.57
C ILE A 629 10.44 -12.47 0.69
N GLN A 630 9.77 -12.23 1.81
CA GLN A 630 10.38 -11.81 3.05
C GLN A 630 11.35 -12.86 3.62
N ASN A 631 11.12 -14.15 3.36
CA ASN A 631 11.98 -15.26 3.76
C ASN A 631 12.74 -15.88 2.57
N ASP A 632 12.56 -15.34 1.37
CA ASP A 632 13.24 -15.76 0.13
C ASP A 632 13.75 -14.57 -0.71
N PRO A 633 14.44 -13.59 -0.12
CA PRO A 633 14.87 -12.42 -0.87
C PRO A 633 16.02 -12.71 -1.86
N TRP A 634 16.73 -13.82 -1.69
CA TRP A 634 17.88 -14.17 -2.57
C TRP A 634 17.48 -14.97 -3.81
N HIS A 635 16.37 -15.76 -3.75
CA HIS A 635 15.89 -16.60 -4.84
C HIS A 635 14.38 -16.44 -5.05
N PRO A 636 13.90 -15.20 -5.29
CA PRO A 636 12.48 -14.92 -5.27
C PRO A 636 11.72 -15.71 -6.33
N SER A 637 10.54 -16.25 -5.97
CA SER A 637 9.65 -16.93 -6.90
C SER A 637 9.05 -15.99 -7.95
N VAL A 638 8.98 -14.69 -7.64
CA VAL A 638 8.62 -13.61 -8.57
C VAL A 638 9.74 -12.59 -8.58
N SER A 639 10.28 -12.30 -9.75
CA SER A 639 11.31 -11.27 -9.92
C SER A 639 10.92 -10.28 -11.01
N PHE A 640 10.82 -9.01 -10.67
CA PHE A 640 10.46 -7.94 -11.60
C PHE A 640 11.43 -7.80 -12.79
N GLU A 641 12.71 -8.15 -12.62
CA GLU A 641 13.68 -8.15 -13.74
C GLU A 641 13.27 -9.09 -14.87
N ASN A 642 12.50 -10.15 -14.57
CA ASN A 642 12.00 -11.05 -15.60
C ASN A 642 10.99 -10.36 -16.52
N PHE A 643 10.23 -9.36 -16.02
CA PHE A 643 9.25 -8.60 -16.81
C PHE A 643 9.94 -7.71 -17.87
N LEU A 644 11.19 -7.33 -17.62
CA LEU A 644 11.97 -6.47 -18.51
C LEU A 644 12.94 -7.23 -19.40
N ARG A 645 13.08 -8.56 -19.19
CA ARG A 645 14.14 -9.36 -19.83
C ARG A 645 13.92 -9.53 -21.33
N ASN A 646 12.67 -9.75 -21.73
CA ASN A 646 12.26 -9.96 -23.11
C ASN A 646 12.35 -8.69 -23.96
N ASP A 647 12.37 -7.51 -23.37
CA ASP A 647 12.48 -6.20 -24.02
C ASP A 647 11.50 -6.04 -25.19
N GLU A 648 10.22 -6.26 -24.93
CA GLU A 648 9.17 -6.23 -25.94
C GLU A 648 8.88 -4.82 -26.47
N SER A 649 8.15 -4.77 -27.58
CA SER A 649 7.63 -3.53 -28.12
C SER A 649 6.54 -2.97 -27.23
N ILE A 650 6.58 -1.68 -26.93
CA ILE A 650 5.54 -0.94 -26.20
C ILE A 650 4.88 0.15 -27.06
N ASP A 651 5.01 0.06 -28.37
CA ASP A 651 4.34 0.95 -29.31
C ASP A 651 3.02 0.35 -29.77
N LYS A 652 1.92 1.03 -29.49
CA LYS A 652 0.53 0.60 -29.78
C LYS A 652 0.18 -0.75 -29.17
N GLN A 653 0.63 -0.97 -27.95
CA GLN A 653 0.39 -2.20 -27.19
C GLN A 653 -0.49 -1.93 -25.96
N ASP A 654 -0.93 -2.99 -25.33
CA ASP A 654 -1.57 -2.94 -24.02
C ASP A 654 -0.47 -2.76 -22.97
N LEU A 655 -0.50 -1.63 -22.22
CA LEU A 655 0.63 -1.17 -21.42
C LEU A 655 0.35 -1.20 -19.92
N VAL A 656 1.35 -1.64 -19.17
CA VAL A 656 1.39 -1.56 -17.71
C VAL A 656 2.51 -0.63 -17.28
N ALA A 657 2.17 0.41 -16.50
CA ALA A 657 3.16 1.21 -15.79
C ALA A 657 3.34 0.68 -14.36
N TRP A 658 4.58 0.42 -14.00
CA TRP A 658 5.01 0.02 -12.67
C TRP A 658 5.66 1.22 -12.00
N VAL A 659 5.04 1.72 -10.93
CA VAL A 659 5.43 2.98 -10.28
C VAL A 659 5.93 2.71 -8.88
N THR A 660 7.12 3.22 -8.55
CA THR A 660 7.71 3.18 -7.20
C THR A 660 7.79 4.58 -6.63
N VAL A 661 7.22 4.75 -5.45
CA VAL A 661 7.29 5.99 -4.68
C VAL A 661 7.84 5.70 -3.30
N GLY A 662 8.47 6.68 -2.65
CA GLY A 662 9.02 6.46 -1.32
C GLY A 662 9.84 7.65 -0.81
N PHE A 663 10.42 7.46 0.35
CA PHE A 663 11.23 8.47 1.04
C PHE A 663 12.22 7.83 2.00
N LEU A 664 13.30 8.55 2.30
CA LEU A 664 14.19 8.24 3.40
C LEU A 664 13.60 8.81 4.69
N HIS A 665 13.49 7.99 5.73
CA HIS A 665 13.14 8.43 7.07
C HIS A 665 14.39 8.40 7.96
N ILE A 666 14.77 9.57 8.46
CA ILE A 666 15.77 9.74 9.52
C ILE A 666 14.98 10.09 10.78
N PRO A 667 14.81 9.15 11.72
CA PRO A 667 14.06 9.40 12.93
C PRO A 667 14.61 10.60 13.73
N HIS A 668 13.72 11.36 14.35
CA HIS A 668 14.04 12.57 15.12
C HIS A 668 13.11 12.68 16.33
N SER A 669 13.37 13.63 17.23
CA SER A 669 12.67 13.71 18.52
C SER A 669 11.15 13.81 18.40
N GLU A 670 10.67 14.44 17.32
CA GLU A 670 9.26 14.65 17.05
C GLU A 670 8.53 13.38 16.54
N ASP A 671 9.26 12.29 16.29
CA ASP A 671 8.68 10.97 16.05
C ASP A 671 8.22 10.27 17.35
N ILE A 672 8.38 10.91 18.50
CA ILE A 672 7.88 10.43 19.78
C ILE A 672 6.65 11.23 20.18
N PRO A 673 5.52 10.61 20.52
CA PRO A 673 5.28 9.15 20.66
C PRO A 673 5.13 8.38 19.36
N ASN A 674 4.63 9.00 18.29
CA ASN A 674 4.41 8.39 16.98
C ASN A 674 4.89 9.31 15.86
N THR A 675 5.33 8.72 14.77
CA THR A 675 5.58 9.44 13.51
C THR A 675 4.30 10.10 13.02
N ALA A 676 4.34 11.42 12.79
CA ALA A 676 3.21 12.16 12.27
C ALA A 676 3.07 12.00 10.74
N THR A 677 1.82 11.98 10.24
CA THR A 677 1.56 11.86 8.80
C THR A 677 2.01 13.06 7.95
N PRO A 678 1.91 14.35 8.41
CA PRO A 678 2.44 15.47 7.63
C PRO A 678 3.95 15.33 7.39
N GLY A 679 4.36 15.43 6.12
CA GLY A 679 5.77 15.24 5.72
C GLY A 679 6.12 13.79 5.34
N ASN A 680 5.35 12.80 5.77
CA ASN A 680 5.55 11.38 5.48
C ASN A 680 4.49 10.86 4.51
N VAL A 681 4.31 11.56 3.39
CA VAL A 681 3.34 11.23 2.34
C VAL A 681 4.00 11.23 0.97
N VAL A 682 3.76 10.16 0.22
CA VAL A 682 4.21 10.01 -1.16
C VAL A 682 3.10 9.42 -2.02
N GLY A 683 3.23 9.52 -3.33
CA GLY A 683 2.24 9.00 -4.27
C GLY A 683 2.49 9.46 -5.70
N PHE A 684 1.47 9.39 -6.52
CA PHE A 684 1.52 9.88 -7.90
C PHE A 684 0.13 10.30 -8.37
N LEU A 685 0.08 11.03 -9.48
CA LEU A 685 -1.17 11.43 -10.12
C LEU A 685 -1.23 10.87 -11.54
N LEU A 686 -2.42 10.41 -11.92
CA LEU A 686 -2.83 10.24 -13.31
C LEU A 686 -3.62 11.47 -13.73
N ARG A 687 -3.11 12.21 -14.71
CA ARG A 687 -3.69 13.48 -15.15
C ARG A 687 -4.04 13.44 -16.63
N PRO A 688 -5.25 13.90 -17.04
CA PRO A 688 -5.54 14.08 -18.46
C PRO A 688 -4.50 14.98 -19.13
N PHE A 689 -4.08 14.62 -20.34
CA PHE A 689 -3.20 15.41 -21.17
C PHE A 689 -3.72 15.35 -22.61
N ASN A 690 -4.41 16.39 -23.04
CA ASN A 690 -5.14 16.40 -24.31
C ASN A 690 -6.15 15.24 -24.45
N PHE A 691 -6.60 14.65 -23.34
CA PHE A 691 -7.58 13.56 -23.36
C PHE A 691 -8.98 14.09 -23.70
N PHE A 692 -9.32 15.27 -23.19
CA PHE A 692 -10.57 15.98 -23.45
C PHE A 692 -10.33 17.15 -24.40
N ASP A 693 -11.42 17.72 -24.92
CA ASP A 693 -11.39 18.95 -25.76
C ASP A 693 -11.22 20.22 -24.91
N GLU A 694 -11.66 20.17 -23.66
CA GLU A 694 -11.52 21.20 -22.62
C GLU A 694 -11.57 20.56 -21.23
N ASP A 695 -11.36 21.32 -20.16
CA ASP A 695 -11.42 20.81 -18.80
C ASP A 695 -12.83 20.31 -18.46
N PRO A 696 -13.05 19.01 -18.18
CA PRO A 696 -14.38 18.48 -17.95
C PRO A 696 -15.07 19.02 -16.68
N SER A 697 -14.32 19.64 -15.76
CA SER A 697 -14.88 20.28 -14.57
C SER A 697 -15.72 21.52 -14.88
N VAL A 698 -15.77 21.98 -16.13
CA VAL A 698 -16.72 23.02 -16.60
C VAL A 698 -18.18 22.57 -16.40
N ALA A 699 -18.45 21.28 -16.36
CA ALA A 699 -19.77 20.73 -16.04
C ALA A 699 -20.17 20.85 -14.55
N SER A 700 -19.21 21.19 -13.67
CA SER A 700 -19.46 21.31 -12.23
C SER A 700 -20.33 22.53 -11.92
N ARG A 701 -21.29 22.34 -11.00
CA ARG A 701 -22.21 23.39 -10.55
C ARG A 701 -21.80 24.04 -9.23
N ARG A 702 -20.49 23.98 -8.85
CA ARG A 702 -19.97 24.58 -7.61
C ARG A 702 -19.12 25.80 -7.89
N THR A 703 -19.55 26.61 -8.85
CA THR A 703 -18.83 27.82 -9.29
C THR A 703 -19.45 29.08 -8.72
N ILE A 704 -18.60 30.08 -8.55
CA ILE A 704 -18.99 31.45 -8.24
C ILE A 704 -18.30 32.39 -9.25
N ILE A 705 -19.05 33.38 -9.72
CA ILE A 705 -18.50 34.49 -10.45
C ILE A 705 -18.96 35.81 -9.82
N VAL A 706 -18.02 36.74 -9.63
CA VAL A 706 -18.25 38.07 -9.05
C VAL A 706 -17.82 39.13 -10.05
N ARG A 707 -18.70 40.05 -10.43
CA ARG A 707 -18.44 41.13 -11.39
C ARG A 707 -18.89 42.46 -10.80
N PRO A 708 -18.26 43.60 -11.14
CA PRO A 708 -18.83 44.91 -10.88
C PRO A 708 -20.21 45.05 -11.54
N LYS A 709 -21.15 45.72 -10.90
CA LYS A 709 -22.47 46.03 -11.51
C LYS A 709 -22.37 46.94 -12.74
N GLU A 710 -21.44 47.92 -12.68
CA GLU A 710 -21.13 48.83 -13.76
C GLU A 710 -19.63 48.83 -14.05
N ALA A 711 -19.25 48.74 -15.32
CA ALA A 711 -17.86 48.77 -15.71
C ALA A 711 -17.21 50.07 -15.23
N GLY A 712 -16.11 49.98 -14.49
CA GLY A 712 -15.36 51.15 -14.01
C GLY A 712 -15.94 51.85 -12.78
N SER A 713 -17.10 51.40 -12.22
CA SER A 713 -17.64 51.99 -10.99
C SER A 713 -17.25 51.11 -9.78
N GLY A 714 -16.79 51.72 -8.69
CA GLY A 714 -16.57 51.03 -7.40
C GLY A 714 -17.86 50.66 -6.65
N ASN A 715 -19.04 50.89 -7.25
CA ASN A 715 -20.32 50.82 -6.58
C ASN A 715 -21.08 49.50 -6.85
N GLY A 716 -20.85 48.53 -5.99
CA GLY A 716 -21.62 47.30 -5.94
C GLY A 716 -21.10 46.18 -6.87
N VAL A 717 -21.43 44.96 -6.52
CA VAL A 717 -21.04 43.74 -7.26
C VAL A 717 -22.27 42.91 -7.61
N GLN A 718 -22.23 42.20 -8.71
CA GLN A 718 -23.13 41.15 -9.09
C GLN A 718 -22.45 39.79 -8.79
N ILE A 719 -23.12 38.94 -8.03
CA ILE A 719 -22.64 37.59 -7.70
C ILE A 719 -23.56 36.60 -8.37
N GLN A 720 -23.00 35.71 -9.15
CA GLN A 720 -23.68 34.53 -9.70
C GLN A 720 -23.10 33.29 -9.08
N ARG A 721 -23.97 32.40 -8.60
CA ARG A 721 -23.61 31.12 -8.03
C ARG A 721 -24.41 30.02 -8.69
N TRP A 722 -23.72 28.92 -9.00
CA TRP A 722 -24.35 27.66 -9.47
C TRP A 722 -24.27 26.66 -8.33
N THR A 723 -24.98 26.92 -7.25
CA THR A 723 -25.11 26.05 -6.08
C THR A 723 -26.61 25.73 -5.89
N PRO A 724 -26.95 24.64 -5.18
CA PRO A 724 -28.32 24.38 -4.81
C PRO A 724 -28.93 25.59 -4.05
N GLU A 725 -30.21 25.89 -4.30
CA GLU A 725 -30.91 27.02 -3.68
C GLU A 725 -31.06 26.86 -2.16
N SER A 726 -31.24 25.62 -1.69
CA SER A 726 -31.30 25.32 -0.26
C SER A 726 -29.89 25.16 0.32
N PRO A 727 -29.53 25.89 1.38
CA PRO A 727 -28.23 25.71 2.04
C PRO A 727 -28.10 24.34 2.72
N GLY A 728 -29.21 23.61 2.93
CA GLY A 728 -29.23 22.40 3.73
C GLY A 728 -28.91 22.65 5.21
N HIS A 729 -29.00 21.64 6.03
CA HIS A 729 -28.62 21.69 7.44
C HIS A 729 -27.53 20.68 7.74
N CYS A 730 -26.48 21.12 8.40
CA CYS A 730 -25.45 20.26 8.92
C CYS A 730 -25.90 19.59 10.20
N VAL A 731 -26.11 18.28 10.15
CA VAL A 731 -26.37 17.46 11.33
C VAL A 731 -25.06 16.72 11.65
N THR A 732 -24.47 17.04 12.78
CA THR A 732 -23.30 16.30 13.28
C THR A 732 -23.80 14.97 13.87
N LYS A 733 -23.09 13.89 13.55
CA LYS A 733 -23.33 12.59 14.21
C LYS A 733 -22.78 12.63 15.63
N GLU A 734 -23.37 11.81 16.51
CA GLU A 734 -22.80 11.57 17.83
C GLU A 734 -21.35 11.07 17.69
N PRO A 735 -20.46 11.42 18.63
CA PRO A 735 -19.09 10.92 18.64
C PRO A 735 -19.06 9.40 18.59
N PHE A 736 -18.12 8.86 17.84
CA PHE A 736 -17.94 7.42 17.77
C PHE A 736 -17.65 6.85 19.16
N SER A 737 -18.41 5.83 19.54
CA SER A 737 -18.12 5.01 20.71
C SER A 737 -17.98 3.56 20.28
N TYR A 738 -16.89 2.92 20.68
CA TYR A 738 -16.67 1.51 20.45
C TYR A 738 -17.40 0.69 21.51
N ASN A 739 -18.34 -0.13 21.08
CA ASN A 739 -19.08 -1.04 21.93
C ASN A 739 -18.94 -2.52 21.51
N GLY A 740 -18.00 -2.78 20.63
CA GLY A 740 -17.68 -4.12 20.15
C GLY A 740 -16.77 -4.88 21.12
N THR A 741 -16.52 -6.15 20.81
CA THR A 741 -15.56 -6.98 21.54
C THR A 741 -14.18 -6.81 20.92
N TYR A 742 -13.22 -6.29 21.66
CA TYR A 742 -11.82 -6.32 21.28
C TYR A 742 -11.31 -7.76 21.39
N SER A 743 -10.99 -8.35 20.25
CA SER A 743 -10.32 -9.64 20.23
C SER A 743 -8.83 -9.37 19.98
N PRO A 744 -7.97 -9.55 20.98
CA PRO A 744 -6.53 -9.55 20.72
C PRO A 744 -6.23 -10.65 19.70
N ILE A 745 -5.42 -10.33 18.72
CA ILE A 745 -4.98 -11.22 17.64
C ILE A 745 -4.18 -12.37 18.23
#